data_32c001911169c115b82c1e9b3da80a58
#
_entry.id   32c001911169c115b82c1e9b3da80a58
#
_cell.length_a   1.000
_cell.length_b   1.000
_cell.length_c   1.000
_cell.angle_alpha   90.00
_cell.angle_beta   90.00
_cell.angle_gamma   90.00
#
_symmetry.space_group_name_H-M   'P 1'
#
loop_
_entity.id
_entity.type
_entity.pdbx_description
1 polymer ?
#
loop_
_entity_poly.entity_id
_entity_poly.type
_entity_poly.pdbx_seq_one_letter_code
_entity_poly.pdbx_strand_id
1 'polypeptide(L)'
;MKRLLQTWSAMAAVASLLLPALTLPAAAQSVPLVTAQPNPGADVSPYFIDPANDPILPDATMAELLRQKVKYVFVIFNENESFDHEYGTFPGVNGLYSDGQNPRSAANTPGFTQTYTDVNGNQVTVQPFRIGPQQNATFADSTDHSHTGLAAKLDVVNGVPKMDGFAKDEYAHYAKVGNNASQAVGTQFARIAMSHVDCDTIPFFWQYASRFAIFDNIFATEDTPSSPNAIAMIAGQSGETQWVKHGAAGTTGLISGTVEGTAYSGFGTTDALPIVNDPDPWWGSEFDDTASNRQPTSPNEYYGVSGSIYNIAPNLTFATVPLTLAAGGVTATMAQDLSAAFDLPDIQQDIAYIQSLNGTPASWRWYQNGYDNEPNDTKHTNYVSHHNGAQYFGYIADNPAEQSNLRGENDFFDDIANNNLPANGGVFYIRGGYFNIKGQTPPIQNPNYPNTSGLTAADIAAINAAKSGDDDHPGYSDHQLTEAMNARVINAIASNPTLWSQSAIIITYDESDGLYDHVPPRILSYGPDGLPLARGIRIPLLVISPFARTHVVSHAEGDHNAVIETLNAIFGLPPLSSLPDEAQALAAGDSPAFNQYGPAGFQQKYLGPRDTNSPITDSLLSAFSPQRLRGEAPPLPASLATIPSAMVESFPHDGGDGCKVIGMTPTDASLPNSIPANFNTLPSTLPAYN
;
A
#
# COMPACT_ATOMS: atom_id res chain seq x y z
N MET A 1 -38.93 -45.43 -52.28
CA MET A 1 -38.99 -43.94 -52.27
C MET A 1 -39.71 -43.43 -51.02
N LYS A 2 -39.35 -43.82 -49.83
CA LYS A 2 -39.92 -43.35 -48.55
C LYS A 2 -38.97 -43.48 -47.40
N ARG A 3 -37.67 -43.24 -47.60
CA ARG A 3 -36.60 -43.28 -46.50
C ARG A 3 -35.54 -42.19 -46.61
N LEU A 4 -35.82 -41.11 -47.34
CA LEU A 4 -34.85 -40.00 -47.53
C LEU A 4 -35.36 -38.63 -47.10
N LEU A 5 -36.46 -38.57 -46.35
CA LEU A 5 -37.07 -37.29 -45.89
C LEU A 5 -37.10 -37.12 -44.36
N GLN A 6 -36.44 -38.02 -43.60
CA GLN A 6 -36.38 -37.92 -42.11
C GLN A 6 -35.04 -37.50 -41.54
N THR A 7 -34.04 -37.23 -42.37
CA THR A 7 -32.68 -36.87 -41.89
C THR A 7 -32.37 -35.38 -41.96
N TRP A 8 -33.28 -34.55 -42.44
CA TRP A 8 -33.07 -33.09 -42.54
C TRP A 8 -33.76 -32.28 -41.46
N SER A 9 -34.67 -32.88 -40.69
CA SER A 9 -35.34 -32.18 -39.59
C SER A 9 -34.56 -32.21 -38.25
N ALA A 10 -33.51 -33.03 -38.14
CA ALA A 10 -32.73 -33.16 -36.92
C ALA A 10 -31.48 -32.25 -36.89
N MET A 11 -31.05 -31.72 -38.05
CA MET A 11 -29.92 -30.80 -38.10
C MET A 11 -30.28 -29.32 -37.98
N ALA A 12 -31.56 -28.95 -38.13
CA ALA A 12 -31.98 -27.56 -37.93
C ALA A 12 -32.26 -27.20 -36.46
N ALA A 13 -32.39 -28.21 -35.57
CA ALA A 13 -32.67 -27.97 -34.15
C ALA A 13 -31.41 -27.92 -33.28
N VAL A 14 -30.25 -28.33 -33.82
CA VAL A 14 -28.95 -28.30 -33.06
C VAL A 14 -28.15 -27.05 -33.40
N ALA A 15 -28.44 -26.36 -34.50
CA ALA A 15 -27.75 -25.12 -34.85
C ALA A 15 -28.25 -23.87 -34.09
N SER A 16 -29.35 -23.99 -33.34
CA SER A 16 -29.91 -22.87 -32.56
C SER A 16 -29.49 -22.88 -31.07
N LEU A 17 -28.67 -23.85 -30.65
CA LEU A 17 -28.27 -24.00 -29.26
C LEU A 17 -26.75 -23.85 -29.04
N LEU A 18 -26.02 -23.42 -30.07
CA LEU A 18 -24.57 -23.15 -29.99
C LEU A 18 -24.23 -21.78 -30.56
N LEU A 19 -25.07 -20.77 -30.30
CA LEU A 19 -24.54 -19.44 -30.14
C LEU A 19 -23.96 -19.45 -28.73
N PRO A 20 -22.63 -19.32 -28.57
CA PRO A 20 -22.13 -18.88 -27.30
C PRO A 20 -22.92 -17.61 -27.01
N ALA A 21 -23.54 -17.51 -25.85
CA ALA A 21 -23.84 -16.24 -25.30
C ALA A 21 -22.48 -15.52 -25.36
N LEU A 22 -22.33 -14.61 -26.31
CA LEU A 22 -21.42 -13.51 -26.17
C LEU A 22 -21.91 -12.86 -24.89
N THR A 23 -21.33 -13.29 -23.77
CA THR A 23 -21.21 -12.43 -22.62
C THR A 23 -20.49 -11.24 -23.23
N LEU A 24 -21.27 -10.21 -23.56
CA LEU A 24 -20.69 -8.87 -23.65
C LEU A 24 -19.79 -8.78 -22.42
N PRO A 25 -18.51 -8.42 -22.57
CA PRO A 25 -17.70 -8.11 -21.42
C PRO A 25 -18.60 -7.22 -20.58
N ALA A 26 -18.76 -7.57 -19.30
CA ALA A 26 -19.54 -6.76 -18.38
C ALA A 26 -19.07 -5.35 -18.67
N ALA A 27 -19.95 -4.49 -19.14
CA ALA A 27 -19.60 -3.14 -19.52
C ALA A 27 -18.85 -2.65 -18.31
N ALA A 28 -17.57 -2.29 -18.51
CA ALA A 28 -16.70 -1.88 -17.41
C ALA A 28 -17.56 -0.93 -16.60
N GLN A 29 -17.88 -1.33 -15.38
CA GLN A 29 -18.85 -0.57 -14.59
C GLN A 29 -18.28 0.81 -14.56
N SER A 30 -18.97 1.76 -15.21
CA SER A 30 -18.51 3.13 -15.25
C SER A 30 -18.40 3.57 -13.79
N VAL A 31 -17.17 3.57 -13.28
CA VAL A 31 -16.91 3.97 -11.91
C VAL A 31 -17.47 5.37 -11.76
N PRO A 32 -18.44 5.60 -10.87
CA PRO A 32 -18.99 6.92 -10.71
C PRO A 32 -17.87 7.83 -10.18
N LEU A 33 -17.57 8.87 -10.93
CA LEU A 33 -16.66 9.93 -10.48
C LEU A 33 -17.47 10.99 -9.76
N VAL A 34 -17.13 11.22 -8.52
CA VAL A 34 -17.75 12.27 -7.71
C VAL A 34 -16.79 13.45 -7.65
N THR A 35 -17.26 14.62 -8.07
CA THR A 35 -16.43 15.82 -8.01
C THR A 35 -16.33 16.31 -6.56
N ALA A 36 -15.13 16.34 -6.03
CA ALA A 36 -14.86 16.93 -4.71
C ALA A 36 -15.13 18.43 -4.71
N GLN A 37 -15.33 18.99 -3.51
CA GLN A 37 -15.50 20.43 -3.38
C GLN A 37 -14.24 21.17 -3.82
N PRO A 38 -14.36 22.22 -4.66
CA PRO A 38 -13.20 22.98 -5.08
C PRO A 38 -12.48 23.61 -3.88
N ASN A 39 -11.15 23.53 -3.88
CA ASN A 39 -10.35 24.26 -2.92
C ASN A 39 -10.38 25.77 -3.27
N PRO A 40 -10.97 26.64 -2.45
CA PRO A 40 -11.07 28.06 -2.76
C PRO A 40 -9.71 28.78 -2.78
N GLY A 41 -8.65 28.18 -2.18
CA GLY A 41 -7.29 28.71 -2.23
C GLY A 41 -6.57 28.50 -3.56
N ALA A 42 -7.10 27.64 -4.43
CA ALA A 42 -6.54 27.38 -5.75
C ALA A 42 -7.65 27.42 -6.80
N ASP A 43 -7.67 28.46 -7.63
CA ASP A 43 -8.63 28.53 -8.73
C ASP A 43 -8.29 27.51 -9.80
N VAL A 44 -8.96 26.37 -9.76
CA VAL A 44 -8.84 25.30 -10.76
C VAL A 44 -9.93 25.36 -11.82
N SER A 45 -10.85 26.34 -11.72
CA SER A 45 -11.97 26.49 -12.65
C SER A 45 -11.54 26.59 -14.13
N PRO A 46 -10.38 27.18 -14.49
CA PRO A 46 -9.91 27.19 -15.87
C PRO A 46 -9.54 25.82 -16.42
N TYR A 47 -9.31 24.84 -15.56
CA TYR A 47 -8.90 23.48 -15.93
C TYR A 47 -10.02 22.45 -15.74
N PHE A 48 -11.16 22.90 -15.23
CA PHE A 48 -12.31 22.00 -15.04
C PHE A 48 -12.85 21.54 -16.39
N ILE A 49 -13.07 20.24 -16.50
CA ILE A 49 -13.71 19.62 -17.67
C ILE A 49 -15.05 19.07 -17.21
N ASP A 50 -16.11 19.40 -17.95
CA ASP A 50 -17.42 18.80 -17.71
C ASP A 50 -17.33 17.26 -17.86
N PRO A 51 -17.65 16.48 -16.81
CA PRO A 51 -17.58 15.02 -16.85
C PRO A 51 -18.39 14.40 -17.98
N ALA A 52 -19.47 15.04 -18.41
CA ALA A 52 -20.26 14.58 -19.55
C ALA A 52 -19.49 14.62 -20.87
N ASN A 53 -18.48 15.48 -20.98
CA ASN A 53 -17.63 15.63 -22.16
C ASN A 53 -16.27 14.91 -22.01
N ASP A 54 -16.00 14.35 -20.84
CA ASP A 54 -14.74 13.62 -20.54
C ASP A 54 -15.05 12.20 -20.03
N PRO A 55 -15.67 11.37 -20.85
CA PRO A 55 -16.09 10.02 -20.44
C PRO A 55 -14.88 9.13 -20.12
N ILE A 56 -15.08 8.15 -19.27
CA ILE A 56 -14.13 7.06 -19.10
C ILE A 56 -14.12 6.23 -20.38
N LEU A 57 -12.93 6.00 -20.93
CA LEU A 57 -12.74 5.18 -22.12
C LEU A 57 -12.36 3.75 -21.73
N PRO A 58 -12.52 2.78 -22.64
CA PRO A 58 -11.98 1.44 -22.44
C PRO A 58 -10.48 1.47 -22.15
N ASP A 59 -10.01 0.62 -21.24
CA ASP A 59 -8.64 0.63 -20.75
C ASP A 59 -7.58 0.52 -21.84
N ALA A 60 -7.81 -0.33 -22.84
CA ALA A 60 -6.91 -0.43 -23.98
C ALA A 60 -6.70 0.91 -24.71
N THR A 61 -7.75 1.73 -24.80
CA THR A 61 -7.69 3.06 -25.40
C THR A 61 -6.97 4.04 -24.49
N MET A 62 -7.26 3.98 -23.18
CA MET A 62 -6.57 4.80 -22.19
C MET A 62 -5.08 4.48 -22.13
N ALA A 63 -4.73 3.19 -22.12
CA ALA A 63 -3.36 2.72 -22.15
C ALA A 63 -2.59 3.25 -23.37
N GLU A 64 -3.18 3.19 -24.57
CA GLU A 64 -2.57 3.73 -25.80
C GLU A 64 -2.31 5.24 -25.69
N LEU A 65 -3.27 5.99 -25.17
CA LEU A 65 -3.12 7.45 -24.98
C LEU A 65 -2.04 7.77 -23.93
N LEU A 66 -2.00 7.02 -22.84
CA LEU A 66 -1.01 7.22 -21.77
C LEU A 66 0.40 6.93 -22.24
N ARG A 67 0.63 5.84 -22.98
CA ARG A 67 1.95 5.50 -23.58
C ARG A 67 2.54 6.61 -24.43
N GLN A 68 1.69 7.44 -25.03
CA GLN A 68 2.14 8.58 -25.84
C GLN A 68 2.52 9.80 -25.00
N LYS A 69 2.10 9.86 -23.76
CA LYS A 69 2.18 11.06 -22.91
C LYS A 69 3.00 10.85 -21.64
N VAL A 70 2.81 9.75 -20.95
CA VAL A 70 3.46 9.45 -19.69
C VAL A 70 4.68 8.57 -19.92
N LYS A 71 5.81 9.02 -19.41
CA LYS A 71 7.10 8.40 -19.57
C LYS A 71 7.76 8.08 -18.23
N TYR A 72 7.43 8.85 -17.23
CA TYR A 72 7.94 8.72 -15.88
C TYR A 72 6.78 8.51 -14.93
N VAL A 73 6.81 7.44 -14.14
CA VAL A 73 5.86 7.21 -13.07
C VAL A 73 6.62 7.21 -11.75
N PHE A 74 6.19 8.05 -10.83
CA PHE A 74 6.72 8.14 -9.48
C PHE A 74 5.68 7.57 -8.53
N VAL A 75 6.08 6.60 -7.72
CA VAL A 75 5.23 6.00 -6.69
C VAL A 75 5.80 6.43 -5.35
N ILE A 76 5.15 7.37 -4.68
CA ILE A 76 5.48 7.72 -3.31
C ILE A 76 4.73 6.74 -2.42
N PHE A 77 5.47 5.92 -1.71
CA PHE A 77 4.97 4.77 -0.99
C PHE A 77 5.20 4.99 0.51
N ASN A 78 4.17 5.44 1.18
CA ASN A 78 4.17 5.80 2.60
C ASN A 78 3.80 4.59 3.48
N GLU A 79 3.82 4.79 4.78
CA GLU A 79 3.54 3.79 5.81
C GLU A 79 2.21 4.06 6.51
N ASN A 80 1.55 3.01 6.77
CA ASN A 80 0.63 2.58 7.81
C ASN A 80 -0.54 3.53 8.12
N GLU A 81 -1.32 3.90 7.10
CA GLU A 81 -2.53 4.68 7.37
C GLU A 81 -3.79 4.10 6.71
N SER A 82 -4.89 4.01 7.47
CA SER A 82 -6.15 3.62 6.88
C SER A 82 -6.80 4.78 6.13
N PHE A 83 -7.58 4.45 5.11
CA PHE A 83 -8.30 5.47 4.34
C PHE A 83 -9.24 6.29 5.23
N ASP A 84 -9.98 5.64 6.13
CA ASP A 84 -10.90 6.37 7.01
C ASP A 84 -10.19 7.23 8.05
N HIS A 85 -8.98 6.89 8.45
CA HIS A 85 -8.19 7.72 9.35
C HIS A 85 -7.83 9.06 8.72
N GLU A 86 -7.36 9.06 7.49
CA GLU A 86 -6.92 10.27 6.81
C GLU A 86 -8.02 10.99 6.01
N TYR A 87 -8.84 10.23 5.29
CA TYR A 87 -9.80 10.76 4.33
C TYR A 87 -11.25 10.38 4.62
N GLY A 88 -11.53 9.70 5.72
CA GLY A 88 -12.90 9.26 6.05
C GLY A 88 -13.94 10.37 6.14
N THR A 89 -13.50 11.63 6.17
CA THR A 89 -14.35 12.83 6.16
C THR A 89 -14.12 13.74 4.96
N PHE A 90 -13.31 13.31 3.98
CA PHE A 90 -13.07 14.09 2.76
C PHE A 90 -14.36 14.19 1.92
N PRO A 91 -14.65 15.37 1.33
CA PRO A 91 -15.86 15.53 0.54
C PRO A 91 -15.96 14.58 -0.66
N GLY A 92 -17.07 13.89 -0.80
CA GLY A 92 -17.35 13.05 -1.95
C GLY A 92 -16.88 11.59 -1.84
N VAL A 93 -16.13 11.23 -0.79
CA VAL A 93 -15.66 9.85 -0.61
C VAL A 93 -16.72 8.95 0.06
N ASN A 94 -16.59 7.65 -0.15
CA ASN A 94 -17.23 6.64 0.68
C ASN A 94 -16.50 6.59 2.03
N GLY A 95 -16.92 7.45 2.95
CA GLY A 95 -16.25 7.68 4.23
C GLY A 95 -17.12 7.38 5.44
N LEU A 96 -16.66 7.82 6.60
CA LEU A 96 -17.27 7.52 7.91
C LEU A 96 -18.71 7.99 8.03
N TYR A 97 -19.07 9.14 7.46
CA TYR A 97 -20.36 9.81 7.69
C TYR A 97 -21.17 10.00 6.40
N SER A 98 -20.64 9.57 5.27
CA SER A 98 -21.27 9.70 3.95
C SER A 98 -20.84 8.56 3.05
N ASP A 99 -21.72 8.15 2.12
CA ASP A 99 -21.38 7.24 1.04
C ASP A 99 -20.84 7.97 -0.22
N GLY A 100 -20.43 9.22 -0.04
CA GLY A 100 -20.00 10.12 -1.11
C GLY A 100 -21.13 10.99 -1.65
N GLN A 101 -22.39 10.58 -1.54
CA GLN A 101 -23.57 11.30 -2.02
C GLN A 101 -24.59 11.58 -0.92
N ASN A 102 -24.77 10.64 0.00
CA ASN A 102 -25.78 10.71 1.04
C ASN A 102 -25.15 10.55 2.43
N PRO A 103 -25.70 11.22 3.45
CA PRO A 103 -25.30 10.98 4.84
C PRO A 103 -25.50 9.52 5.24
N ARG A 104 -24.56 8.99 5.98
CA ARG A 104 -24.57 7.63 6.51
C ARG A 104 -24.81 7.67 8.02
N SER A 105 -25.62 6.75 8.52
CA SER A 105 -25.81 6.60 9.97
C SER A 105 -24.87 5.57 10.55
N ALA A 106 -24.50 5.72 11.81
CA ALA A 106 -23.70 4.76 12.56
C ALA A 106 -24.23 3.30 12.45
N ALA A 107 -25.54 3.12 12.41
CA ALA A 107 -26.16 1.79 12.29
C ALA A 107 -25.95 1.13 10.92
N ASN A 108 -25.64 1.92 9.89
CA ASN A 108 -25.44 1.47 8.52
C ASN A 108 -23.94 1.48 8.12
N THR A 109 -23.06 1.78 9.07
CA THR A 109 -21.61 1.81 8.85
C THR A 109 -21.00 0.62 9.60
N PRO A 110 -20.43 -0.37 8.89
CA PRO A 110 -19.85 -1.55 9.52
C PRO A 110 -18.82 -1.16 10.59
N GLY A 111 -18.89 -1.76 11.76
CA GLY A 111 -17.94 -1.53 12.85
C GLY A 111 -17.91 -0.12 13.44
N PHE A 112 -18.79 0.80 13.04
CA PHE A 112 -18.76 2.19 13.53
C PHE A 112 -18.91 2.29 15.06
N THR A 113 -19.68 1.40 15.65
CA THR A 113 -19.85 1.31 17.11
C THR A 113 -19.14 0.07 17.61
N GLN A 114 -17.95 0.27 18.15
CA GLN A 114 -17.15 -0.79 18.76
C GLN A 114 -17.56 -1.00 20.22
N THR A 115 -17.66 -2.24 20.65
CA THR A 115 -18.00 -2.57 22.03
C THR A 115 -17.11 -3.69 22.56
N TYR A 116 -16.50 -3.48 23.70
CA TYR A 116 -15.72 -4.52 24.38
C TYR A 116 -16.04 -4.55 25.87
N THR A 117 -15.70 -5.66 26.52
CA THR A 117 -15.81 -5.80 27.98
C THR A 117 -14.43 -5.57 28.59
N ASP A 118 -14.30 -4.60 29.48
CA ASP A 118 -13.06 -4.36 30.19
C ASP A 118 -12.74 -5.48 31.18
N VAL A 119 -11.51 -5.49 31.71
CA VAL A 119 -11.06 -6.50 32.68
C VAL A 119 -11.85 -6.51 34.01
N ASN A 120 -12.66 -5.49 34.28
CA ASN A 120 -13.51 -5.36 35.44
C ASN A 120 -14.95 -5.80 35.14
N GLY A 121 -15.24 -6.22 33.90
CA GLY A 121 -16.56 -6.66 33.46
C GLY A 121 -17.48 -5.53 32.99
N ASN A 122 -16.99 -4.31 32.83
CA ASN A 122 -17.81 -3.20 32.34
C ASN A 122 -17.85 -3.22 30.80
N GLN A 123 -19.01 -2.88 30.24
CA GLN A 123 -19.12 -2.65 28.79
C GLN A 123 -18.60 -1.25 28.47
N VAL A 124 -17.69 -1.19 27.51
CA VAL A 124 -17.12 0.05 26.97
C VAL A 124 -17.51 0.17 25.51
N THR A 125 -17.91 1.36 25.10
CA THR A 125 -18.26 1.67 23.71
C THR A 125 -17.35 2.77 23.20
N VAL A 126 -16.81 2.57 22.00
CA VAL A 126 -15.99 3.55 21.27
C VAL A 126 -16.58 3.73 19.88
N GLN A 127 -16.58 4.94 19.38
CA GLN A 127 -16.99 5.29 18.00
C GLN A 127 -15.92 6.19 17.38
N PRO A 128 -15.83 6.32 16.06
CA PRO A 128 -14.88 7.23 15.43
C PRO A 128 -15.04 8.66 15.96
N PHE A 129 -13.93 9.33 16.17
CA PHE A 129 -13.88 10.72 16.59
C PHE A 129 -12.68 11.44 15.98
N ARG A 130 -12.89 12.71 15.68
CA ARG A 130 -11.85 13.55 15.11
C ARG A 130 -10.82 13.95 16.15
N ILE A 131 -9.57 13.86 15.79
CA ILE A 131 -8.45 14.49 16.51
C ILE A 131 -7.78 15.53 15.60
N GLY A 132 -7.14 16.50 16.20
CA GLY A 132 -6.46 17.57 15.50
C GLY A 132 -5.11 17.91 16.15
N PRO A 133 -4.42 18.93 15.65
CA PRO A 133 -3.12 19.35 16.17
C PRO A 133 -3.11 19.63 17.68
N GLN A 134 -4.22 20.07 18.25
CA GLN A 134 -4.33 20.30 19.70
C GLN A 134 -4.29 19.00 20.52
N GLN A 135 -4.52 17.87 19.87
CA GLN A 135 -4.39 16.53 20.45
C GLN A 135 -3.11 15.81 20.04
N ASN A 136 -2.15 16.51 19.44
CA ASN A 136 -0.96 15.93 18.83
C ASN A 136 -1.31 14.87 17.75
N ALA A 137 -2.31 15.15 16.94
CA ALA A 137 -2.82 14.22 15.93
C ALA A 137 -1.80 13.93 14.82
N THR A 138 -0.75 14.73 14.68
CA THR A 138 0.33 14.44 13.72
C THR A 138 1.19 13.26 14.15
N PHE A 139 1.03 12.80 15.39
CA PHE A 139 1.76 11.66 15.91
C PHE A 139 0.90 10.88 16.90
N ALA A 140 0.60 9.64 16.55
CA ALA A 140 -0.03 8.67 17.44
C ALA A 140 0.86 7.43 17.58
N ASP A 141 0.73 6.70 18.70
CA ASP A 141 1.36 5.39 18.82
C ASP A 141 0.80 4.41 17.79
N SER A 142 1.63 3.47 17.33
CA SER A 142 1.27 2.41 16.41
C SER A 142 0.35 1.39 17.07
N THR A 143 -0.68 0.98 16.37
CA THR A 143 -1.62 -0.06 16.82
C THR A 143 -1.18 -1.46 16.38
N ASP A 144 -1.83 -2.51 16.88
CA ASP A 144 -1.50 -3.88 16.46
C ASP A 144 -1.94 -4.10 15.00
N HIS A 145 -0.98 -4.19 14.10
CA HIS A 145 -1.19 -4.48 12.69
C HIS A 145 -0.57 -5.83 12.27
N SER A 146 -0.24 -6.67 13.24
CA SER A 146 0.12 -8.05 12.95
C SER A 146 -1.02 -8.77 12.23
N HIS A 147 -0.72 -9.78 11.41
CA HIS A 147 -1.75 -10.59 10.74
C HIS A 147 -2.80 -11.13 11.73
N THR A 148 -2.37 -11.58 12.92
CA THR A 148 -3.29 -12.02 13.97
C THR A 148 -4.16 -10.90 14.53
N GLY A 149 -3.59 -9.71 14.72
CA GLY A 149 -4.30 -8.51 15.15
C GLY A 149 -5.32 -8.06 14.11
N LEU A 150 -4.90 -7.98 12.84
CA LEU A 150 -5.80 -7.63 11.74
C LEU A 150 -6.96 -8.63 11.60
N ALA A 151 -6.69 -9.94 11.70
CA ALA A 151 -7.72 -10.95 11.69
C ALA A 151 -8.73 -10.78 12.85
N ALA A 152 -8.24 -10.39 14.04
CA ALA A 152 -9.10 -10.09 15.18
C ALA A 152 -9.92 -8.81 14.99
N LYS A 153 -9.35 -7.78 14.36
CA LYS A 153 -10.00 -6.50 14.03
C LYS A 153 -11.10 -6.67 12.99
N LEU A 154 -10.86 -7.50 11.98
CA LEU A 154 -11.85 -7.82 10.95
C LEU A 154 -13.06 -8.57 11.53
N ASP A 155 -12.90 -9.36 12.58
CA ASP A 155 -13.95 -10.21 13.22
C ASP A 155 -14.81 -10.95 12.19
N VAL A 156 -14.19 -11.88 11.47
CA VAL A 156 -14.82 -12.57 10.35
C VAL A 156 -15.85 -13.59 10.84
N VAL A 157 -17.12 -13.32 10.60
CA VAL A 157 -18.23 -14.21 10.95
C VAL A 157 -18.88 -14.77 9.70
N ASN A 158 -18.82 -16.09 9.54
CA ASN A 158 -19.34 -16.79 8.34
C ASN A 158 -18.78 -16.23 7.03
N GLY A 159 -17.49 -15.92 6.99
CA GLY A 159 -16.79 -15.38 5.83
C GLY A 159 -17.06 -13.89 5.54
N VAL A 160 -17.69 -13.17 6.46
CA VAL A 160 -18.00 -11.75 6.31
C VAL A 160 -17.29 -10.98 7.42
N PRO A 161 -16.35 -10.09 7.09
CA PRO A 161 -15.74 -9.20 8.07
C PRO A 161 -16.80 -8.27 8.67
N LYS A 162 -16.81 -8.14 9.98
CA LYS A 162 -17.73 -7.25 10.73
C LYS A 162 -17.13 -5.88 10.97
N MET A 163 -15.85 -5.77 10.91
CA MET A 163 -15.09 -4.55 11.17
C MET A 163 -15.28 -4.02 12.61
N ASP A 164 -15.66 -4.85 13.56
CA ASP A 164 -16.04 -4.43 14.90
C ASP A 164 -15.09 -4.91 16.02
N GLY A 165 -13.91 -5.43 15.62
CA GLY A 165 -12.89 -5.91 16.53
C GLY A 165 -11.79 -4.91 16.92
N PHE A 166 -11.69 -3.74 16.28
CA PHE A 166 -10.55 -2.82 16.44
C PHE A 166 -10.32 -2.39 17.89
N ALA A 167 -11.28 -1.76 18.52
CA ALA A 167 -11.13 -1.31 19.89
C ALA A 167 -10.99 -2.48 20.89
N LYS A 168 -11.61 -3.62 20.58
CA LYS A 168 -11.54 -4.82 21.41
C LYS A 168 -10.16 -5.45 21.37
N ASP A 169 -9.58 -5.58 20.18
CA ASP A 169 -8.25 -6.14 19.98
C ASP A 169 -7.20 -5.29 20.69
N GLU A 170 -7.17 -4.00 20.42
CA GLU A 170 -6.26 -3.06 21.06
C GLU A 170 -6.35 -3.07 22.58
N TYR A 171 -7.57 -3.06 23.13
CA TYR A 171 -7.72 -3.16 24.56
C TYR A 171 -7.13 -4.47 25.13
N ALA A 172 -7.41 -5.58 24.46
CA ALA A 172 -6.96 -6.91 24.90
C ALA A 172 -5.44 -7.08 24.80
N HIS A 173 -4.83 -6.45 23.79
CA HIS A 173 -3.39 -6.51 23.58
C HIS A 173 -2.61 -5.96 24.78
N TYR A 174 -3.03 -4.84 25.34
CA TYR A 174 -2.31 -4.13 26.40
C TYR A 174 -2.87 -4.37 27.80
N ALA A 175 -4.17 -4.52 27.98
CA ALA A 175 -4.79 -4.54 29.29
C ALA A 175 -4.59 -5.86 30.03
N LYS A 176 -4.11 -5.78 31.27
CA LYS A 176 -3.88 -6.95 32.13
C LYS A 176 -4.70 -6.85 33.41
N VAL A 177 -5.33 -7.98 33.81
CA VAL A 177 -6.09 -8.06 35.06
C VAL A 177 -5.20 -7.71 36.24
N GLY A 178 -5.71 -6.84 37.13
CA GLY A 178 -4.98 -6.41 38.30
C GLY A 178 -3.87 -5.38 38.06
N ASN A 179 -3.76 -4.84 36.84
CA ASN A 179 -2.81 -3.80 36.51
C ASN A 179 -3.54 -2.58 35.91
N ASN A 180 -3.82 -1.60 36.73
CA ASN A 180 -4.56 -0.39 36.32
C ASN A 180 -3.83 0.42 35.26
N ALA A 181 -2.49 0.46 35.29
CA ALA A 181 -1.71 1.19 34.31
C ALA A 181 -1.88 0.57 32.92
N SER A 182 -1.74 -0.75 32.81
CA SER A 182 -1.93 -1.43 31.52
C SER A 182 -3.37 -1.34 30.99
N GLN A 183 -4.36 -1.28 31.89
CA GLN A 183 -5.77 -1.07 31.51
C GLN A 183 -5.99 0.34 30.96
N ALA A 184 -5.35 1.35 31.57
CA ALA A 184 -5.39 2.71 31.04
C ALA A 184 -4.72 2.79 29.65
N VAL A 185 -3.58 2.16 29.46
CA VAL A 185 -2.89 2.06 28.17
C VAL A 185 -3.78 1.38 27.14
N GLY A 186 -4.32 0.20 27.42
CA GLY A 186 -5.23 -0.51 26.52
C GLY A 186 -6.47 0.31 26.15
N THR A 187 -7.00 1.10 27.10
CA THR A 187 -8.12 2.01 26.81
C THR A 187 -7.73 3.09 25.81
N GLN A 188 -6.49 3.59 25.86
CA GLN A 188 -6.02 4.61 24.91
C GLN A 188 -5.78 4.01 23.53
N PHE A 189 -5.16 2.84 23.43
CA PHE A 189 -4.98 2.17 22.15
C PHE A 189 -6.32 1.82 21.49
N ALA A 190 -7.30 1.32 22.25
CA ALA A 190 -8.66 1.11 21.76
C ALA A 190 -9.32 2.38 21.20
N ARG A 191 -8.92 3.56 21.68
CA ARG A 191 -9.36 4.85 21.18
C ARG A 191 -8.54 5.32 19.96
N ILE A 192 -7.21 5.13 19.98
CA ILE A 192 -6.34 5.47 18.85
C ILE A 192 -6.83 4.77 17.59
N ALA A 193 -7.09 3.48 17.66
CA ALA A 193 -7.59 2.71 16.52
C ALA A 193 -8.89 3.26 15.92
N MET A 194 -9.66 4.06 16.64
CA MET A 194 -10.94 4.64 16.21
C MET A 194 -10.86 6.15 15.93
N SER A 195 -9.69 6.76 16.05
CA SER A 195 -9.51 8.19 15.76
C SER A 195 -9.36 8.44 14.27
N HIS A 196 -9.64 9.66 13.85
CA HIS A 196 -9.38 10.13 12.48
C HIS A 196 -8.93 11.59 12.47
N VAL A 197 -8.21 11.95 11.42
CA VAL A 197 -7.71 13.31 11.19
C VAL A 197 -8.44 13.97 10.02
N ASP A 198 -8.08 15.21 9.74
CA ASP A 198 -8.54 15.95 8.55
C ASP A 198 -7.48 16.97 8.10
N CYS A 199 -7.88 17.89 7.23
CA CYS A 199 -7.00 18.92 6.68
C CYS A 199 -6.34 19.84 7.71
N ASP A 200 -6.78 19.88 8.97
CA ASP A 200 -6.06 20.62 10.00
C ASP A 200 -4.76 19.92 10.43
N THR A 201 -4.71 18.61 10.25
CA THR A 201 -3.54 17.78 10.56
C THR A 201 -2.69 17.49 9.32
N ILE A 202 -3.34 17.13 8.18
CA ILE A 202 -2.70 16.73 6.92
C ILE A 202 -3.14 17.61 5.73
N PRO A 203 -2.91 18.92 5.77
CA PRO A 203 -3.45 19.84 4.75
C PRO A 203 -2.85 19.64 3.36
N PHE A 204 -1.59 19.24 3.22
CA PHE A 204 -0.99 19.07 1.90
C PHE A 204 -1.59 17.88 1.19
N PHE A 205 -1.80 16.76 1.88
CA PHE A 205 -2.47 15.60 1.34
C PHE A 205 -3.92 15.92 0.93
N TRP A 206 -4.67 16.64 1.77
CA TRP A 206 -6.00 17.09 1.40
C TRP A 206 -6.00 18.10 0.25
N GLN A 207 -4.97 18.93 0.15
CA GLN A 207 -4.82 19.83 -0.98
C GLN A 207 -4.60 19.08 -2.29
N TYR A 208 -3.75 18.04 -2.29
CA TYR A 208 -3.56 17.19 -3.46
C TYR A 208 -4.85 16.46 -3.84
N ALA A 209 -5.53 15.86 -2.88
CA ALA A 209 -6.81 15.20 -3.11
C ALA A 209 -7.87 16.14 -3.69
N SER A 210 -7.92 17.40 -3.19
CA SER A 210 -8.87 18.40 -3.69
C SER A 210 -8.57 18.91 -5.10
N ARG A 211 -7.33 18.78 -5.57
CA ARG A 211 -6.89 19.27 -6.88
C ARG A 211 -6.83 18.20 -7.95
N PHE A 212 -6.60 16.97 -7.58
CA PHE A 212 -6.37 15.83 -8.47
C PHE A 212 -7.38 14.70 -8.24
N ALA A 213 -6.98 13.47 -8.47
CA ALA A 213 -7.84 12.31 -8.28
C ALA A 213 -7.47 11.56 -7.01
N ILE A 214 -8.44 11.30 -6.16
CA ILE A 214 -8.35 10.41 -5.00
C ILE A 214 -9.18 9.15 -5.24
N PHE A 215 -8.70 8.02 -4.76
CA PHE A 215 -9.39 6.73 -4.80
C PHE A 215 -9.82 6.34 -3.39
N ASP A 216 -11.07 5.98 -3.23
CA ASP A 216 -11.66 5.66 -1.93
C ASP A 216 -12.00 4.17 -1.74
N ASN A 217 -11.47 3.32 -2.61
CA ASN A 217 -11.75 1.88 -2.56
C ASN A 217 -10.50 1.05 -2.92
N ILE A 218 -9.34 1.51 -2.47
CA ILE A 218 -8.07 0.81 -2.61
C ILE A 218 -7.70 0.20 -1.26
N PHE A 219 -7.26 -1.05 -1.29
CA PHE A 219 -6.91 -1.83 -0.11
C PHE A 219 -5.42 -2.14 -0.10
N ALA A 220 -4.85 -2.44 1.05
CA ALA A 220 -3.59 -3.17 1.06
C ALA A 220 -3.77 -4.53 0.37
N THR A 221 -2.73 -5.06 -0.24
CA THR A 221 -2.84 -6.34 -0.98
C THR A 221 -3.11 -7.50 -0.04
N GLU A 222 -2.54 -7.46 1.15
CA GLU A 222 -2.60 -8.51 2.14
C GLU A 222 -2.94 -7.95 3.53
N ASP A 223 -3.65 -8.71 4.34
CA ASP A 223 -4.00 -8.39 5.72
C ASP A 223 -2.82 -8.71 6.67
N THR A 224 -1.71 -8.04 6.42
CA THR A 224 -0.42 -8.29 7.06
C THR A 224 0.24 -6.96 7.42
N PRO A 225 1.31 -6.99 8.21
CA PRO A 225 2.18 -5.83 8.39
C PRO A 225 2.92 -5.45 7.09
N SER A 226 3.88 -4.54 7.18
CA SER A 226 4.46 -3.80 6.05
C SER A 226 5.21 -4.64 5.03
N SER A 227 6.04 -5.62 5.45
CA SER A 227 6.94 -6.33 4.53
C SER A 227 6.21 -7.03 3.38
N PRO A 228 5.15 -7.84 3.64
CA PRO A 228 4.42 -8.47 2.54
C PRO A 228 3.81 -7.47 1.56
N ASN A 229 3.31 -6.35 2.07
CA ASN A 229 2.72 -5.29 1.24
C ASN A 229 3.79 -4.50 0.46
N ALA A 230 4.99 -4.30 1.01
CA ALA A 230 6.12 -3.72 0.29
C ALA A 230 6.59 -4.64 -0.86
N ILE A 231 6.59 -5.95 -0.65
CA ILE A 231 6.85 -6.94 -1.71
C ILE A 231 5.72 -6.91 -2.74
N ALA A 232 4.47 -6.92 -2.29
CA ALA A 232 3.31 -6.90 -3.17
C ALA A 232 3.21 -5.62 -4.03
N MET A 233 3.75 -4.48 -3.59
CA MET A 233 3.81 -3.26 -4.39
C MET A 233 4.54 -3.47 -5.72
N ILE A 234 5.52 -4.34 -5.76
CA ILE A 234 6.30 -4.59 -6.99
C ILE A 234 6.05 -5.96 -7.61
N ALA A 235 5.41 -6.87 -6.88
CA ALA A 235 5.21 -8.25 -7.33
C ALA A 235 3.74 -8.68 -7.34
N GLY A 236 2.83 -7.91 -6.75
CA GLY A 236 1.40 -8.23 -6.66
C GLY A 236 1.08 -9.37 -5.67
N GLN A 237 2.08 -9.91 -5.00
CA GLN A 237 2.01 -11.03 -4.05
C GLN A 237 3.18 -10.97 -3.07
N SER A 238 3.19 -11.78 -2.03
CA SER A 238 4.30 -11.91 -1.08
C SER A 238 4.94 -13.31 -1.05
N GLY A 239 4.67 -14.17 -2.03
CA GLY A 239 5.36 -15.44 -2.16
C GLY A 239 4.48 -16.69 -2.21
N GLU A 240 3.25 -16.55 -2.69
CA GLU A 240 2.35 -17.70 -2.84
C GLU A 240 2.92 -18.77 -3.76
N THR A 241 3.52 -18.37 -4.87
CA THR A 241 3.95 -19.29 -5.90
C THR A 241 5.39 -19.77 -5.73
N GLN A 242 6.30 -18.89 -5.37
CA GLN A 242 7.72 -19.20 -5.38
C GLN A 242 8.49 -18.45 -4.30
N TRP A 243 9.24 -19.18 -3.54
CA TRP A 243 10.27 -18.63 -2.67
C TRP A 243 11.28 -19.69 -2.29
N VAL A 244 12.52 -19.30 -2.07
CA VAL A 244 13.61 -20.18 -1.67
C VAL A 244 14.39 -19.61 -0.50
N LYS A 245 15.04 -20.49 0.22
CA LYS A 245 15.84 -20.18 1.39
C LYS A 245 17.30 -20.50 1.13
N HIS A 246 18.14 -19.51 1.27
CA HIS A 246 19.58 -19.67 1.16
C HIS A 246 20.23 -20.13 2.46
N GLY A 247 21.44 -20.67 2.34
CA GLY A 247 22.33 -20.96 3.45
C GLY A 247 22.85 -19.68 4.13
N ALA A 248 23.83 -19.84 5.01
CA ALA A 248 24.48 -18.70 5.69
C ALA A 248 25.06 -17.72 4.67
N ALA A 249 25.10 -16.44 5.06
CA ALA A 249 25.74 -15.39 4.27
C ALA A 249 27.13 -15.81 3.78
N GLY A 250 27.45 -15.47 2.54
CA GLY A 250 28.68 -15.90 1.87
C GLY A 250 28.71 -17.37 1.43
N THR A 251 27.64 -18.12 1.61
CA THR A 251 27.48 -19.44 1.03
C THR A 251 26.54 -19.38 -0.16
N THR A 252 26.96 -19.92 -1.27
CA THR A 252 26.11 -20.15 -2.44
C THR A 252 25.35 -21.45 -2.26
N GLY A 253 24.05 -21.43 -2.45
CA GLY A 253 23.20 -22.62 -2.46
C GLY A 253 22.15 -22.66 -1.37
N LEU A 254 21.14 -23.46 -1.61
CA LEU A 254 19.98 -23.63 -0.74
C LEU A 254 20.33 -24.33 0.57
N ILE A 255 19.55 -24.08 1.61
CA ILE A 255 19.57 -24.90 2.81
C ILE A 255 19.09 -26.29 2.44
N SER A 256 19.84 -27.30 2.87
CA SER A 256 19.49 -28.69 2.60
C SER A 256 18.05 -29.02 3.00
N GLY A 257 17.30 -29.58 2.07
CA GLY A 257 15.88 -29.92 2.26
C GLY A 257 14.89 -28.79 2.02
N THR A 258 15.37 -27.58 1.62
CA THR A 258 14.51 -26.49 1.20
C THR A 258 14.47 -26.47 -0.32
N VAL A 259 13.30 -26.51 -0.87
CA VAL A 259 13.04 -26.44 -2.31
C VAL A 259 12.09 -25.31 -2.55
N GLU A 260 12.24 -24.66 -3.67
CA GLU A 260 11.33 -23.61 -4.11
C GLU A 260 9.88 -24.09 -4.12
N GLY A 261 8.95 -23.23 -3.73
CA GLY A 261 7.54 -23.57 -3.63
C GLY A 261 7.18 -24.60 -2.56
N THR A 262 8.12 -25.04 -1.73
CA THR A 262 7.82 -25.98 -0.66
C THR A 262 7.63 -25.28 0.66
N ALA A 263 6.53 -25.61 1.34
CA ALA A 263 6.33 -25.20 2.70
C ALA A 263 7.29 -25.93 3.64
N TYR A 264 7.55 -25.31 4.77
CA TYR A 264 8.31 -25.95 5.81
C TYR A 264 7.58 -27.13 6.42
N SER A 265 8.34 -28.12 6.89
CA SER A 265 7.80 -29.35 7.45
C SER A 265 6.79 -29.17 8.59
N GLY A 266 6.77 -28.02 9.22
CA GLY A 266 5.81 -27.69 10.27
C GLY A 266 4.36 -27.59 9.79
N PHE A 267 4.16 -27.29 8.52
CA PHE A 267 2.81 -27.16 7.93
C PHE A 267 2.39 -28.37 7.10
N GLY A 268 3.29 -29.31 6.87
CA GLY A 268 2.98 -30.55 6.16
C GLY A 268 2.58 -30.38 4.69
N THR A 269 2.88 -29.25 4.08
CA THR A 269 2.54 -28.94 2.69
C THR A 269 3.79 -28.80 1.84
N THR A 270 3.63 -28.81 0.54
CA THR A 270 4.70 -28.68 -0.45
C THR A 270 4.64 -27.37 -1.21
N ASP A 271 3.65 -26.53 -0.91
CA ASP A 271 3.43 -25.27 -1.64
C ASP A 271 3.90 -24.08 -0.84
N ALA A 272 4.27 -23.03 -1.52
CA ALA A 272 4.60 -21.76 -0.93
C ALA A 272 3.38 -21.15 -0.25
N LEU A 273 3.61 -20.49 0.86
CA LEU A 273 2.62 -19.74 1.60
C LEU A 273 3.00 -18.26 1.54
N PRO A 274 2.03 -17.32 1.55
CA PRO A 274 2.36 -15.92 1.61
C PRO A 274 3.12 -15.60 2.90
N ILE A 275 3.98 -14.60 2.84
CA ILE A 275 4.61 -14.03 4.02
C ILE A 275 3.53 -13.26 4.78
N VAL A 276 3.39 -13.50 6.09
CA VAL A 276 2.36 -12.84 6.92
C VAL A 276 2.93 -12.08 8.12
N ASN A 277 4.25 -11.97 8.19
CA ASN A 277 5.00 -11.22 9.21
C ASN A 277 5.90 -10.19 8.55
N ASP A 278 6.71 -9.50 9.36
CA ASP A 278 7.78 -8.59 8.92
C ASP A 278 9.16 -9.26 8.97
N PRO A 279 9.46 -10.19 8.07
CA PRO A 279 10.81 -10.71 7.98
C PRO A 279 11.70 -9.70 7.28
N ASP A 280 12.90 -9.50 7.80
CA ASP A 280 13.90 -8.73 7.09
C ASP A 280 14.35 -9.44 5.80
N PRO A 281 14.71 -8.68 4.75
CA PRO A 281 15.22 -9.26 3.53
C PRO A 281 16.53 -10.02 3.78
N TRP A 282 16.78 -11.06 3.00
CA TRP A 282 18.04 -11.80 3.07
C TRP A 282 19.24 -10.94 2.64
N TRP A 283 19.01 -10.04 1.70
CA TRP A 283 20.05 -9.22 1.09
C TRP A 283 20.07 -7.81 1.68
N GLY A 284 21.26 -7.23 1.80
CA GLY A 284 21.47 -5.89 2.33
C GLY A 284 22.53 -5.85 3.42
N SER A 285 23.01 -4.67 3.78
CA SER A 285 24.18 -4.51 4.65
C SER A 285 23.99 -5.08 6.04
N GLU A 286 22.79 -5.00 6.57
CA GLU A 286 22.46 -5.62 7.85
C GLU A 286 22.47 -7.14 7.78
N PHE A 287 22.22 -7.70 6.62
CA PHE A 287 21.92 -9.11 6.42
C PHE A 287 22.85 -9.84 5.45
N ASP A 288 23.70 -9.15 4.72
CA ASP A 288 24.55 -9.73 3.69
C ASP A 288 25.87 -10.31 4.18
N ASP A 289 26.22 -10.06 5.41
CA ASP A 289 27.51 -10.44 5.92
C ASP A 289 27.51 -11.63 6.90
N THR A 290 28.46 -11.69 7.75
CA THR A 290 28.81 -12.83 8.59
C THR A 290 27.91 -13.06 9.81
N ALA A 291 26.81 -12.37 9.97
CA ALA A 291 25.97 -12.53 11.14
C ALA A 291 25.31 -13.92 11.17
N SER A 292 25.61 -14.69 12.18
CA SER A 292 25.12 -16.07 12.36
C SER A 292 23.60 -16.15 12.60
N ASN A 293 22.95 -15.03 12.81
CA ASN A 293 21.54 -14.90 13.10
C ASN A 293 20.65 -14.70 11.87
N ARG A 294 21.22 -14.69 10.67
CA ARG A 294 20.48 -14.53 9.40
C ARG A 294 19.80 -15.76 8.88
N GLN A 295 20.09 -16.89 9.52
CA GLN A 295 19.41 -18.12 9.20
C GLN A 295 18.11 -18.18 9.96
N PRO A 296 16.97 -18.41 9.29
CA PRO A 296 15.78 -18.80 10.01
C PRO A 296 16.08 -20.01 10.87
N THR A 297 15.79 -19.92 12.15
CA THR A 297 16.06 -20.99 13.11
C THR A 297 14.92 -22.01 13.16
N SER A 298 13.78 -21.65 12.57
CA SER A 298 12.56 -22.45 12.56
C SER A 298 11.83 -22.34 11.21
N PRO A 299 11.23 -23.43 10.72
CA PRO A 299 10.37 -23.38 9.55
C PRO A 299 9.20 -22.39 9.63
N ASN A 300 8.80 -22.05 10.84
CA ASN A 300 7.61 -21.22 11.09
C ASN A 300 7.89 -19.71 11.00
N GLU A 301 9.11 -19.31 10.74
CA GLU A 301 9.48 -17.88 10.65
C GLU A 301 8.85 -17.17 9.46
N TYR A 302 8.37 -17.91 8.49
CA TYR A 302 7.77 -17.36 7.27
C TYR A 302 6.24 -17.27 7.31
N TYR A 303 5.61 -17.85 8.32
CA TYR A 303 4.17 -17.86 8.41
C TYR A 303 3.66 -17.56 9.84
N GLY A 304 3.91 -16.40 10.36
CA GLY A 304 3.23 -15.89 11.56
C GLY A 304 3.32 -16.68 12.84
N VAL A 305 4.01 -17.81 12.85
CA VAL A 305 4.16 -18.59 14.07
C VAL A 305 5.33 -18.04 14.85
N SER A 306 5.02 -17.23 15.83
CA SER A 306 5.99 -16.54 16.65
C SER A 306 6.97 -17.50 17.33
N GLY A 307 8.18 -17.17 17.35
CA GLY A 307 9.22 -17.86 18.10
C GLY A 307 10.60 -17.33 17.86
N SER A 308 10.80 -16.65 16.78
CA SER A 308 12.08 -16.01 16.49
C SER A 308 11.92 -14.51 16.34
N ILE A 309 12.82 -13.79 16.93
CA ILE A 309 13.00 -12.36 16.72
C ILE A 309 13.66 -12.06 15.37
N TYR A 310 14.03 -13.08 14.62
CA TYR A 310 14.78 -12.96 13.37
C TYR A 310 13.96 -13.55 12.24
N ASN A 311 13.00 -12.79 11.79
CA ASN A 311 12.17 -13.15 10.65
C ASN A 311 12.90 -12.80 9.35
N ILE A 312 13.88 -13.59 8.98
CA ILE A 312 14.60 -13.39 7.73
C ILE A 312 13.82 -14.07 6.62
N ALA A 313 13.38 -13.31 5.64
CA ALA A 313 12.74 -13.87 4.46
C ALA A 313 13.75 -14.68 3.65
N PRO A 314 13.29 -15.71 2.93
CA PRO A 314 14.09 -16.35 1.89
C PRO A 314 14.34 -15.35 0.75
N ASN A 315 15.27 -15.69 -0.13
CA ASN A 315 15.38 -15.04 -1.42
C ASN A 315 14.12 -15.35 -2.24
N LEU A 316 13.41 -14.32 -2.64
CA LEU A 316 12.21 -14.46 -3.47
C LEU A 316 12.60 -14.54 -4.94
N THR A 317 11.93 -15.41 -5.70
CA THR A 317 12.27 -15.71 -7.09
C THR A 317 11.15 -15.49 -8.08
N PHE A 318 9.94 -15.19 -7.62
CA PHE A 318 8.85 -14.84 -8.53
C PHE A 318 9.07 -13.47 -9.20
N ALA A 319 8.36 -13.23 -10.28
CA ALA A 319 8.57 -12.05 -11.11
C ALA A 319 8.10 -10.75 -10.43
N THR A 320 8.76 -9.66 -10.83
CA THR A 320 8.47 -8.31 -10.34
C THR A 320 8.30 -7.33 -11.50
N VAL A 321 7.70 -6.18 -11.23
CA VAL A 321 7.65 -5.05 -12.18
C VAL A 321 9.05 -4.62 -12.64
N PRO A 322 10.08 -4.52 -11.78
CA PRO A 322 11.46 -4.36 -12.22
C PRO A 322 11.92 -5.33 -13.31
N LEU A 323 11.60 -6.62 -13.16
CA LEU A 323 11.95 -7.63 -14.15
C LEU A 323 11.23 -7.39 -15.50
N THR A 324 9.94 -7.10 -15.49
CA THR A 324 9.17 -6.83 -16.70
C THR A 324 9.57 -5.52 -17.39
N LEU A 325 9.95 -4.50 -16.62
CA LEU A 325 10.48 -3.22 -17.15
C LEU A 325 11.79 -3.42 -17.90
N ALA A 326 12.67 -4.30 -17.44
CA ALA A 326 13.90 -4.62 -18.10
C ALA A 326 13.68 -5.30 -19.47
N ALA A 327 12.57 -5.96 -19.68
CA ALA A 327 12.08 -6.52 -20.93
C ALA A 327 13.18 -7.04 -21.87
N GLY A 328 13.45 -6.33 -22.95
CA GLY A 328 14.54 -6.67 -23.90
C GLY A 328 15.95 -6.40 -23.39
N GLY A 329 16.11 -5.75 -22.25
CA GLY A 329 17.39 -5.41 -21.63
C GLY A 329 17.85 -6.36 -20.53
N VAL A 330 17.07 -7.41 -20.23
CA VAL A 330 17.51 -8.44 -19.27
C VAL A 330 18.79 -9.08 -19.74
N THR A 331 19.86 -8.86 -18.99
CA THR A 331 21.21 -9.26 -19.39
C THR A 331 21.52 -10.69 -18.94
N ALA A 332 22.50 -11.30 -19.61
CA ALA A 332 23.07 -12.56 -19.13
C ALA A 332 23.64 -12.44 -17.70
N THR A 333 24.02 -11.24 -17.29
CA THR A 333 24.50 -10.95 -15.94
C THR A 333 23.41 -11.13 -14.90
N MET A 334 22.20 -10.59 -15.15
CA MET A 334 21.06 -10.80 -14.29
C MET A 334 20.71 -12.28 -14.15
N ALA A 335 20.76 -13.02 -15.26
CA ALA A 335 20.53 -14.47 -15.26
C ALA A 335 21.68 -15.28 -14.60
N GLN A 336 22.89 -14.72 -14.53
CA GLN A 336 24.06 -15.42 -13.97
C GLN A 336 24.17 -15.29 -12.45
N ASP A 337 23.60 -14.22 -11.87
CA ASP A 337 23.68 -13.98 -10.44
C ASP A 337 22.75 -14.89 -9.62
N LEU A 338 21.80 -15.51 -10.26
CA LEU A 338 20.99 -16.56 -9.66
C LEU A 338 21.83 -17.82 -9.51
N SER A 339 22.70 -17.82 -8.53
CA SER A 339 23.71 -18.89 -8.31
C SER A 339 23.10 -20.18 -7.74
N ALA A 340 21.91 -20.13 -7.19
CA ALA A 340 21.23 -21.32 -6.69
C ALA A 340 20.59 -22.10 -7.85
N ALA A 341 20.80 -23.39 -7.87
CA ALA A 341 20.35 -24.26 -8.97
C ALA A 341 18.81 -24.35 -9.10
N PHE A 342 18.07 -23.82 -8.13
CA PHE A 342 16.61 -23.86 -8.07
C PHE A 342 15.95 -22.50 -8.39
N ASP A 343 16.63 -21.38 -8.19
CA ASP A 343 16.11 -20.05 -8.51
C ASP A 343 16.03 -19.80 -10.02
N LEU A 344 17.04 -20.35 -10.72
CA LEU A 344 17.27 -20.09 -12.12
C LEU A 344 16.19 -20.60 -13.09
N PRO A 345 15.59 -21.80 -12.89
CA PRO A 345 14.64 -22.34 -13.87
C PRO A 345 13.41 -21.49 -14.08
N ASP A 346 12.85 -20.93 -13.01
CA ASP A 346 11.59 -20.18 -13.07
C ASP A 346 11.82 -18.79 -13.63
N ILE A 347 12.75 -18.05 -13.06
CA ILE A 347 13.15 -16.74 -13.58
C ILE A 347 13.64 -16.83 -15.04
N GLN A 348 14.29 -17.92 -15.45
CA GLN A 348 14.69 -18.09 -16.84
C GLN A 348 13.51 -18.22 -17.80
N GLN A 349 12.44 -18.91 -17.40
CA GLN A 349 11.24 -19.01 -18.22
C GLN A 349 10.59 -17.63 -18.40
N ASP A 350 10.47 -16.87 -17.33
CA ASP A 350 9.93 -15.51 -17.37
C ASP A 350 10.80 -14.58 -18.17
N ILE A 351 12.11 -14.58 -17.95
CA ILE A 351 13.06 -13.80 -18.76
C ILE A 351 12.92 -14.12 -20.24
N ALA A 352 12.90 -15.42 -20.59
CA ALA A 352 12.76 -15.84 -21.97
C ALA A 352 11.42 -15.39 -22.58
N TYR A 353 10.35 -15.46 -21.83
CA TYR A 353 9.04 -14.98 -22.26
C TYR A 353 9.05 -13.45 -22.47
N ILE A 354 9.51 -12.67 -21.48
CA ILE A 354 9.61 -11.21 -21.56
C ILE A 354 10.46 -10.80 -22.76
N GLN A 355 11.62 -11.42 -22.96
CA GLN A 355 12.48 -11.16 -24.12
C GLN A 355 11.79 -11.47 -25.46
N SER A 356 10.96 -12.51 -25.51
CA SER A 356 10.23 -12.89 -26.72
C SER A 356 9.21 -11.84 -27.16
N LEU A 357 8.73 -11.01 -26.26
CA LEU A 357 7.79 -9.94 -26.53
C LEU A 357 8.44 -8.76 -27.29
N ASN A 358 9.76 -8.66 -27.31
CA ASN A 358 10.51 -7.58 -27.93
C ASN A 358 10.04 -6.18 -27.52
N GLY A 359 9.67 -6.02 -26.25
CA GLY A 359 9.24 -4.75 -25.66
C GLY A 359 10.39 -3.73 -25.64
N THR A 360 10.04 -2.47 -25.47
CA THR A 360 11.04 -1.42 -25.24
C THR A 360 11.36 -1.38 -23.75
N PRO A 361 12.61 -1.59 -23.34
CA PRO A 361 12.99 -1.51 -21.95
C PRO A 361 12.74 -0.13 -21.37
N ALA A 362 12.20 -0.10 -20.18
CA ALA A 362 12.13 1.08 -19.33
C ALA A 362 12.96 0.84 -18.06
N SER A 363 13.26 1.90 -17.34
CA SER A 363 14.11 1.81 -16.16
C SER A 363 13.27 1.75 -14.90
N TRP A 364 13.92 1.42 -13.80
CA TRP A 364 13.30 1.50 -12.49
C TRP A 364 14.33 1.92 -11.46
N ARG A 365 13.88 2.48 -10.34
CA ARG A 365 14.69 2.74 -9.15
C ARG A 365 13.81 2.68 -7.90
N TRP A 366 14.43 2.30 -6.80
CA TRP A 366 13.84 2.39 -5.47
C TRP A 366 14.69 3.35 -4.64
N TYR A 367 14.12 4.46 -4.24
CA TYR A 367 14.77 5.46 -3.39
C TYR A 367 14.15 5.38 -1.99
N GLN A 368 14.96 5.10 -0.99
CA GLN A 368 14.48 5.02 0.38
C GLN A 368 15.41 5.75 1.33
N ASN A 369 14.82 6.43 2.32
CA ASN A 369 15.56 7.12 3.34
C ASN A 369 16.57 6.19 4.02
N GLY A 370 17.82 6.63 4.12
CA GLY A 370 18.90 5.91 4.77
C GLY A 370 19.67 4.90 3.90
N TYR A 371 19.17 4.52 2.72
CA TYR A 371 19.86 3.57 1.84
C TYR A 371 21.20 4.10 1.29
N ASP A 372 21.48 5.39 1.36
CA ASP A 372 22.75 5.99 0.90
C ASP A 372 24.00 5.34 1.50
N ASN A 373 23.87 4.71 2.65
CA ASN A 373 24.98 4.06 3.36
C ASN A 373 25.02 2.54 3.13
N GLU A 374 24.01 1.98 2.50
CA GLU A 374 23.95 0.56 2.17
C GLU A 374 24.92 0.21 1.02
N PRO A 375 25.50 -0.97 0.95
CA PRO A 375 25.46 -2.04 1.97
C PRO A 375 26.48 -1.89 3.10
N ASN A 376 27.10 -0.76 3.27
CA ASN A 376 28.23 -0.55 4.20
C ASN A 376 27.82 0.06 5.55
N ASP A 377 26.58 0.45 5.73
CA ASP A 377 26.08 0.94 7.01
C ASP A 377 25.86 -0.21 7.99
N THR A 378 26.58 -0.22 9.07
CA THR A 378 26.48 -1.25 10.12
C THR A 378 25.51 -0.90 11.22
N LYS A 379 24.86 0.23 11.16
CA LYS A 379 24.02 0.74 12.25
C LYS A 379 22.54 0.75 11.94
N HIS A 380 22.13 0.83 10.71
CA HIS A 380 20.72 0.81 10.23
C HIS A 380 19.76 1.66 11.06
N THR A 381 20.24 2.78 11.57
CA THR A 381 19.43 3.65 12.42
C THR A 381 18.38 4.42 11.63
N ASN A 382 18.54 4.50 10.34
CA ASN A 382 17.73 5.35 9.46
C ASN A 382 17.04 4.57 8.35
N TYR A 383 17.64 3.47 7.91
CA TYR A 383 17.12 2.64 6.85
C TYR A 383 16.27 1.49 7.43
N VAL A 384 15.06 1.37 6.96
CA VAL A 384 14.16 0.28 7.34
C VAL A 384 14.20 -0.77 6.24
N SER A 385 15.00 -1.81 6.43
CA SER A 385 15.30 -2.81 5.40
C SER A 385 14.06 -3.58 4.95
N HIS A 386 13.18 -3.94 5.88
CA HIS A 386 11.98 -4.70 5.57
C HIS A 386 10.89 -3.87 4.83
N HIS A 387 11.06 -2.57 4.70
CA HIS A 387 10.21 -1.71 3.88
C HIS A 387 10.67 -1.62 2.41
N ASN A 388 11.80 -2.22 2.05
CA ASN A 388 12.28 -2.22 0.68
C ASN A 388 11.90 -3.52 -0.03
N GLY A 389 10.75 -3.54 -0.71
CA GLY A 389 10.25 -4.72 -1.40
C GLY A 389 11.21 -5.30 -2.43
N ALA A 390 12.01 -4.46 -3.10
CA ALA A 390 12.97 -4.90 -4.11
C ALA A 390 14.17 -5.65 -3.51
N GLN A 391 14.47 -5.40 -2.25
CA GLN A 391 15.63 -6.02 -1.58
C GLN A 391 15.40 -7.50 -1.23
N TYR A 392 14.16 -7.98 -1.30
CA TYR A 392 13.85 -9.39 -1.06
C TYR A 392 14.23 -10.33 -2.21
N PHE A 393 14.56 -9.77 -3.38
CA PHE A 393 14.85 -10.54 -4.59
C PHE A 393 16.34 -10.56 -4.87
N GLY A 394 16.97 -11.73 -4.78
CA GLY A 394 18.42 -11.88 -5.01
C GLY A 394 18.84 -11.47 -6.42
N TYR A 395 17.98 -11.69 -7.42
CA TYR A 395 18.27 -11.24 -8.78
C TYR A 395 18.26 -9.70 -8.95
N ILE A 396 17.85 -8.97 -7.91
CA ILE A 396 17.99 -7.51 -7.79
C ILE A 396 19.10 -7.18 -6.79
N ALA A 397 18.95 -7.58 -5.54
CA ALA A 397 19.77 -7.11 -4.43
C ALA A 397 21.18 -7.72 -4.40
N ASP A 398 21.36 -8.95 -4.92
CA ASP A 398 22.66 -9.63 -5.06
C ASP A 398 23.25 -9.49 -6.50
N ASN A 399 22.58 -8.75 -7.35
CA ASN A 399 23.04 -8.50 -8.72
C ASN A 399 23.65 -7.09 -8.83
N PRO A 400 24.97 -6.93 -9.00
CA PRO A 400 25.62 -5.62 -9.02
C PRO A 400 25.04 -4.63 -10.04
N ALA A 401 24.48 -5.12 -11.15
CA ALA A 401 23.86 -4.27 -12.15
C ALA A 401 22.51 -3.70 -11.67
N GLU A 402 21.67 -4.55 -11.10
CA GLU A 402 20.33 -4.19 -10.63
C GLU A 402 20.36 -3.53 -9.25
N GLN A 403 21.26 -3.94 -8.36
CA GLN A 403 21.46 -3.32 -7.06
C GLN A 403 21.73 -1.81 -7.16
N SER A 404 22.32 -1.35 -8.26
CA SER A 404 22.53 0.09 -8.50
C SER A 404 21.23 0.90 -8.63
N ASN A 405 20.09 0.24 -8.77
CA ASN A 405 18.76 0.84 -8.77
C ASN A 405 18.17 1.02 -7.34
N LEU A 406 18.78 0.39 -6.33
CA LEU A 406 18.46 0.62 -4.92
C LEU A 406 19.29 1.80 -4.43
N ARG A 407 18.64 2.87 -3.99
CA ARG A 407 19.29 4.16 -3.74
C ARG A 407 18.68 4.89 -2.54
N GLY A 408 19.41 5.85 -2.03
CA GLY A 408 18.93 6.73 -0.97
C GLY A 408 17.93 7.77 -1.44
N GLU A 409 17.10 8.29 -0.55
CA GLU A 409 16.16 9.36 -0.88
C GLU A 409 16.87 10.63 -1.37
N ASN A 410 18.05 10.95 -0.85
CA ASN A 410 18.84 12.09 -1.33
C ASN A 410 19.22 11.96 -2.80
N ASP A 411 19.53 10.75 -3.25
CA ASP A 411 19.86 10.47 -4.66
C ASP A 411 18.69 10.81 -5.59
N PHE A 412 17.45 10.70 -5.14
CA PHE A 412 16.30 11.13 -5.93
C PHE A 412 16.37 12.62 -6.26
N PHE A 413 16.63 13.45 -5.26
CA PHE A 413 16.73 14.90 -5.48
C PHE A 413 17.95 15.26 -6.35
N ASP A 414 19.06 14.58 -6.15
CA ASP A 414 20.26 14.76 -6.98
C ASP A 414 20.05 14.31 -8.41
N ASP A 415 19.35 13.21 -8.63
CA ASP A 415 19.02 12.73 -9.97
C ASP A 415 18.12 13.71 -10.73
N ILE A 416 17.16 14.32 -10.07
CA ILE A 416 16.32 15.34 -10.70
C ILE A 416 17.13 16.63 -10.97
N ALA A 417 17.87 17.12 -9.98
CA ALA A 417 18.65 18.35 -10.10
C ALA A 417 19.70 18.27 -11.22
N ASN A 418 20.30 17.09 -11.40
CA ASN A 418 21.35 16.85 -12.40
C ASN A 418 20.82 16.26 -13.72
N ASN A 419 19.51 16.07 -13.87
CA ASN A 419 18.88 15.40 -15.03
C ASN A 419 19.42 13.99 -15.27
N ASN A 420 19.64 13.22 -14.22
CA ASN A 420 20.20 11.86 -14.27
C ASN A 420 19.10 10.77 -14.32
N LEU A 421 17.84 11.14 -14.40
CA LEU A 421 16.80 10.15 -14.64
C LEU A 421 16.97 9.54 -16.02
N PRO A 422 16.76 8.21 -16.16
CA PRO A 422 16.93 7.52 -17.43
C PRO A 422 16.10 8.14 -18.56
N ALA A 423 16.74 8.40 -19.68
CA ALA A 423 16.10 9.09 -20.81
C ALA A 423 14.96 8.28 -21.47
N ASN A 424 14.93 6.97 -21.29
CA ASN A 424 13.84 6.09 -21.73
C ASN A 424 12.63 6.09 -20.80
N GLY A 425 12.73 6.78 -19.65
CA GLY A 425 11.70 6.80 -18.63
C GLY A 425 11.71 5.57 -17.75
N GLY A 426 10.69 5.43 -16.92
CA GLY A 426 10.57 4.29 -16.01
C GLY A 426 9.68 4.52 -14.81
N VAL A 427 9.79 3.62 -13.86
CA VAL A 427 9.09 3.63 -12.59
C VAL A 427 10.07 3.93 -11.46
N PHE A 428 9.72 4.88 -10.62
CA PHE A 428 10.56 5.38 -9.54
C PHE A 428 9.76 5.34 -8.24
N TYR A 429 10.12 4.41 -7.36
CA TYR A 429 9.53 4.29 -6.03
C TYR A 429 10.29 5.20 -5.08
N ILE A 430 9.59 5.96 -4.26
CA ILE A 430 10.16 6.85 -3.26
C ILE A 430 9.53 6.53 -1.91
N ARG A 431 10.36 6.31 -0.91
CA ARG A 431 9.91 5.97 0.43
C ARG A 431 10.70 6.76 1.47
N GLY A 432 10.00 7.30 2.44
CA GLY A 432 10.59 7.87 3.65
C GLY A 432 11.19 6.81 4.56
N GLY A 433 11.39 7.13 5.82
CA GLY A 433 11.91 6.23 6.82
C GLY A 433 11.83 6.81 8.22
N TYR A 434 12.43 6.12 9.17
CA TYR A 434 12.43 6.52 10.58
C TYR A 434 13.36 7.71 10.88
N PHE A 435 13.82 8.39 9.86
CA PHE A 435 14.75 9.50 10.00
C PHE A 435 14.40 10.70 9.14
N ASN A 436 14.47 11.87 9.74
CA ASN A 436 14.21 13.14 9.07
C ASN A 436 15.52 13.68 8.46
N ILE A 437 15.79 13.32 7.23
CA ILE A 437 17.02 13.71 6.52
C ILE A 437 17.17 15.21 6.28
N LYS A 438 16.09 15.95 6.31
CA LYS A 438 16.10 17.42 6.14
C LYS A 438 16.29 18.17 7.46
N GLY A 439 16.28 17.46 8.59
CA GLY A 439 16.45 18.06 9.91
C GLY A 439 15.30 19.02 10.28
N GLN A 440 14.11 18.79 9.77
CA GLN A 440 12.92 19.58 10.13
C GLN A 440 12.54 19.29 11.58
N THR A 441 12.05 20.30 12.28
CA THR A 441 11.61 20.14 13.66
C THR A 441 10.18 19.60 13.67
N PRO A 442 9.92 18.44 14.27
CA PRO A 442 8.55 17.96 14.43
C PRO A 442 7.68 18.99 15.14
N PRO A 443 6.42 19.15 14.76
CA PRO A 443 5.55 20.15 15.35
C PRO A 443 5.24 19.82 16.81
N ILE A 444 5.50 20.75 17.71
CA ILE A 444 4.93 20.71 19.06
C ILE A 444 3.59 21.44 18.99
N GLN A 445 2.51 20.69 18.80
CA GLN A 445 1.21 21.27 18.56
C GLN A 445 0.55 21.75 19.84
N ASN A 446 0.57 20.93 20.86
CA ASN A 446 0.08 21.32 22.19
C ASN A 446 1.03 20.79 23.27
N PRO A 447 1.80 21.65 23.94
CA PRO A 447 2.75 21.22 24.97
C PRO A 447 2.09 20.61 26.22
N ASN A 448 0.78 20.76 26.37
CA ASN A 448 0.00 20.19 27.46
C ASN A 448 -0.78 18.91 27.04
N TYR A 449 -0.58 18.47 25.81
CA TYR A 449 -1.27 17.30 25.28
C TYR A 449 -0.29 16.41 24.49
N PRO A 450 -0.25 15.11 24.72
CA PRO A 450 -0.89 14.41 25.84
C PRO A 450 -0.45 14.99 27.18
N ASN A 451 -1.16 14.66 28.28
CA ASN A 451 -0.82 15.20 29.60
C ASN A 451 0.66 14.96 29.95
N THR A 452 1.49 16.00 29.81
CA THR A 452 2.93 15.95 30.05
C THR A 452 3.29 16.23 31.52
N SER A 453 2.28 16.32 32.40
CA SER A 453 2.54 16.51 33.83
C SER A 453 3.32 15.33 34.39
N GLY A 454 4.47 15.60 34.95
CA GLY A 454 5.37 14.57 35.46
C GLY A 454 6.48 14.10 34.51
N LEU A 455 6.44 14.48 33.24
CA LEU A 455 7.53 14.21 32.30
C LEU A 455 8.71 15.14 32.56
N THR A 456 9.92 14.60 32.47
CA THR A 456 11.14 15.40 32.47
C THR A 456 11.41 15.99 31.08
N ALA A 457 12.28 16.99 31.02
CA ALA A 457 12.74 17.51 29.74
C ALA A 457 13.42 16.44 28.85
N ALA A 458 14.04 15.44 29.50
CA ALA A 458 14.64 14.30 28.77
C ALA A 458 13.57 13.39 28.17
N ASP A 459 12.46 13.13 28.88
CA ASP A 459 11.35 12.35 28.36
C ASP A 459 10.70 13.04 27.16
N ILE A 460 10.48 14.35 27.24
CA ILE A 460 9.93 15.15 26.14
C ILE A 460 10.88 15.14 24.94
N ALA A 461 12.19 15.23 25.18
CA ALA A 461 13.18 15.16 24.10
C ALA A 461 13.20 13.78 23.44
N ALA A 462 13.05 12.71 24.23
CA ALA A 462 12.97 11.34 23.69
C ALA A 462 11.71 11.13 22.83
N ILE A 463 10.55 11.63 23.28
CA ILE A 463 9.31 11.60 22.53
C ILE A 463 9.46 12.36 21.20
N ASN A 464 10.04 13.56 21.23
CA ASN A 464 10.26 14.35 20.03
C ASN A 464 11.27 13.70 19.07
N ALA A 465 12.27 12.99 19.61
CA ALA A 465 13.21 12.24 18.78
C ALA A 465 12.53 11.04 18.09
N ALA A 466 11.63 10.36 18.78
CA ALA A 466 10.84 9.26 18.19
C ALA A 466 9.95 9.72 17.03
N LYS A 467 9.49 10.97 17.05
CA LYS A 467 8.65 11.59 15.99
C LYS A 467 9.47 12.10 14.80
N SER A 468 10.64 11.59 14.55
CA SER A 468 11.52 12.20 13.55
C SER A 468 11.42 11.59 12.16
N GLY A 469 10.67 10.52 11.96
CA GLY A 469 10.49 9.86 10.68
C GLY A 469 9.57 10.64 9.73
N ASP A 470 9.72 10.36 8.45
CA ASP A 470 8.99 11.00 7.36
C ASP A 470 8.34 10.00 6.37
N ASP A 471 8.11 8.75 6.81
CA ASP A 471 7.39 7.72 6.07
C ASP A 471 5.92 7.56 6.45
N ASP A 472 5.45 8.22 7.47
CA ASP A 472 4.12 8.22 8.07
C ASP A 472 3.82 7.10 9.08
N HIS A 473 4.77 6.21 9.36
CA HIS A 473 4.52 5.10 10.29
C HIS A 473 4.15 5.61 11.70
N PRO A 474 2.94 5.33 12.22
CA PRO A 474 2.58 5.67 13.59
C PRO A 474 3.61 5.17 14.59
N GLY A 475 3.87 5.95 15.62
CA GLY A 475 4.89 5.64 16.62
C GLY A 475 6.33 6.02 16.25
N TYR A 476 6.65 6.21 14.98
CA TYR A 476 8.00 6.52 14.50
C TYR A 476 8.07 7.81 13.69
N SER A 477 7.05 8.13 12.94
CA SER A 477 7.00 9.28 12.04
C SER A 477 6.00 10.33 12.49
N ASP A 478 6.01 11.47 11.82
CA ASP A 478 5.08 12.56 12.04
C ASP A 478 4.41 12.92 10.70
N HIS A 479 3.10 12.90 10.63
CA HIS A 479 2.31 13.18 9.42
C HIS A 479 2.75 14.45 8.69
N GLN A 480 3.08 15.51 9.41
CA GLN A 480 3.50 16.77 8.76
C GLN A 480 4.91 16.69 8.19
N LEU A 481 5.80 15.88 8.76
CA LEU A 481 7.10 15.60 8.16
C LEU A 481 6.94 14.76 6.89
N THR A 482 6.05 13.79 6.91
CA THR A 482 5.72 12.97 5.73
C THR A 482 5.09 13.80 4.62
N GLU A 483 4.11 14.67 4.93
CA GLU A 483 3.55 15.60 3.96
C GLU A 483 4.61 16.54 3.37
N ALA A 484 5.53 17.00 4.20
CA ALA A 484 6.63 17.85 3.75
C ALA A 484 7.60 17.09 2.83
N MET A 485 7.89 15.82 3.12
CA MET A 485 8.68 14.96 2.24
C MET A 485 7.97 14.77 0.89
N ASN A 486 6.71 14.35 0.92
CA ASN A 486 5.90 14.19 -0.29
C ASN A 486 5.83 15.49 -1.11
N ALA A 487 5.63 16.64 -0.46
CA ALA A 487 5.59 17.93 -1.12
C ALA A 487 6.94 18.31 -1.76
N ARG A 488 8.07 18.00 -1.11
CA ARG A 488 9.40 18.19 -1.70
C ARG A 488 9.61 17.34 -2.94
N VAL A 489 9.24 16.07 -2.89
CA VAL A 489 9.31 15.15 -4.05
C VAL A 489 8.49 15.69 -5.21
N ILE A 490 7.23 16.04 -4.96
CA ILE A 490 6.33 16.57 -5.99
C ILE A 490 6.84 17.91 -6.54
N ASN A 491 7.31 18.79 -5.68
CA ASN A 491 7.88 20.07 -6.08
C ASN A 491 9.14 19.88 -6.97
N ALA A 492 9.98 18.93 -6.65
CA ALA A 492 11.16 18.61 -7.45
C ALA A 492 10.77 18.17 -8.87
N ILE A 493 9.81 17.26 -9.00
CA ILE A 493 9.27 16.81 -10.28
C ILE A 493 8.61 17.97 -11.03
N ALA A 494 7.75 18.72 -10.38
CA ALA A 494 6.95 19.79 -10.96
C ALA A 494 7.79 21.01 -11.37
N SER A 495 8.91 21.27 -10.70
CA SER A 495 9.82 22.38 -11.04
C SER A 495 10.63 22.14 -12.31
N ASN A 496 10.68 20.92 -12.82
CA ASN A 496 11.25 20.59 -14.13
C ASN A 496 10.12 20.46 -15.18
N PRO A 497 9.90 21.46 -16.04
CA PRO A 497 8.77 21.43 -16.97
C PRO A 497 8.78 20.26 -17.95
N THR A 498 9.95 19.80 -18.35
CA THR A 498 10.10 18.64 -19.25
C THR A 498 9.67 17.36 -18.52
N LEU A 499 10.10 17.20 -17.29
CA LEU A 499 9.75 16.05 -16.47
C LEU A 499 8.26 16.06 -16.14
N TRP A 500 7.74 17.20 -15.61
CA TRP A 500 6.32 17.35 -15.30
C TRP A 500 5.42 16.98 -16.47
N SER A 501 5.73 17.49 -17.67
CA SER A 501 4.91 17.26 -18.87
C SER A 501 4.81 15.79 -19.33
N GLN A 502 5.57 14.88 -18.71
CA GLN A 502 5.64 13.46 -19.07
C GLN A 502 5.46 12.54 -17.84
N SER A 503 4.97 13.10 -16.72
CA SER A 503 4.95 12.37 -15.44
C SER A 503 3.54 12.01 -14.99
N ALA A 504 3.46 10.91 -14.26
CA ALA A 504 2.39 10.61 -13.32
C ALA A 504 3.01 10.33 -11.95
N ILE A 505 2.36 10.80 -10.89
CA ILE A 505 2.77 10.59 -9.50
C ILE A 505 1.62 9.88 -8.82
N ILE A 506 1.90 8.79 -8.14
CA ILE A 506 0.97 8.03 -7.33
C ILE A 506 1.45 8.15 -5.89
N ILE A 507 0.57 8.56 -4.98
CA ILE A 507 0.82 8.52 -3.54
C ILE A 507 -0.04 7.39 -3.00
N THR A 508 0.54 6.46 -2.27
CA THR A 508 -0.20 5.39 -1.62
C THR A 508 0.58 4.86 -0.42
N TYR A 509 -0.02 3.95 0.31
CA TYR A 509 0.48 3.39 1.56
C TYR A 509 0.64 1.88 1.43
N ASP A 510 1.44 1.27 2.28
CA ASP A 510 1.62 -0.17 2.29
C ASP A 510 0.45 -0.87 3.00
N GLU A 511 0.09 -0.42 4.21
CA GLU A 511 -1.03 -0.97 4.97
C GLU A 511 -1.58 0.09 5.95
N SER A 512 -2.42 -0.28 6.90
CA SER A 512 -3.29 0.62 7.66
C SER A 512 -2.88 0.88 9.10
N ASP A 513 -1.77 0.36 9.60
CA ASP A 513 -1.42 0.29 11.04
C ASP A 513 -2.50 -0.39 11.90
N GLY A 514 -3.46 -1.08 11.29
CA GLY A 514 -4.60 -1.59 12.01
C GLY A 514 -5.55 -0.51 12.53
N LEU A 515 -5.51 0.69 11.98
CA LEU A 515 -6.48 1.76 12.21
C LEU A 515 -7.82 1.42 11.56
N TYR A 516 -8.91 1.88 12.14
CA TYR A 516 -10.26 1.54 11.72
C TYR A 516 -10.57 2.07 10.32
N ASP A 517 -11.18 1.19 9.54
CA ASP A 517 -11.88 1.52 8.31
C ASP A 517 -13.23 0.80 8.28
N HIS A 518 -14.26 1.46 7.76
CA HIS A 518 -15.60 0.89 7.76
C HIS A 518 -15.88 -0.06 6.59
N VAL A 519 -15.04 -0.09 5.56
CA VAL A 519 -15.28 -0.91 4.37
C VAL A 519 -14.64 -2.29 4.53
N PRO A 520 -15.45 -3.36 4.57
CA PRO A 520 -14.92 -4.70 4.73
C PRO A 520 -14.05 -5.14 3.54
N PRO A 521 -12.82 -5.61 3.77
CA PRO A 521 -12.00 -6.19 2.72
C PRO A 521 -12.54 -7.55 2.28
N ARG A 522 -12.12 -8.02 1.12
CA ARG A 522 -12.46 -9.34 0.63
C ARG A 522 -11.60 -10.41 1.28
N ILE A 523 -12.25 -11.44 1.80
CA ILE A 523 -11.56 -12.67 2.20
C ILE A 523 -11.19 -13.45 0.94
N LEU A 524 -9.94 -13.75 0.77
CA LEU A 524 -9.41 -14.47 -0.39
C LEU A 524 -9.28 -15.97 -0.10
N SER A 525 -8.74 -16.34 1.05
CA SER A 525 -8.50 -17.71 1.47
C SER A 525 -8.41 -17.81 3.00
N TYR A 526 -7.89 -18.90 3.50
CA TYR A 526 -7.57 -19.13 4.92
C TYR A 526 -6.23 -19.83 5.05
N GLY A 527 -5.42 -19.37 6.00
CA GLY A 527 -4.14 -19.95 6.32
C GLY A 527 -4.22 -21.25 7.12
N PRO A 528 -3.09 -21.96 7.29
CA PRO A 528 -3.01 -23.19 8.07
C PRO A 528 -3.26 -23.01 9.57
N ASP A 529 -3.18 -21.78 10.06
CA ASP A 529 -3.58 -21.36 11.41
C ASP A 529 -5.10 -21.19 11.56
N GLY A 530 -5.83 -21.24 10.45
CA GLY A 530 -7.27 -21.05 10.39
C GLY A 530 -7.70 -19.58 10.34
N LEU A 531 -6.74 -18.64 10.26
CA LEU A 531 -7.04 -17.24 10.09
C LEU A 531 -7.38 -16.91 8.62
N PRO A 532 -8.18 -15.88 8.38
CA PRO A 532 -8.42 -15.43 7.01
C PRO A 532 -7.13 -14.93 6.37
N LEU A 533 -6.99 -15.17 5.08
CA LEU A 533 -6.08 -14.46 4.18
C LEU A 533 -6.95 -13.55 3.34
N ALA A 534 -6.91 -12.29 3.66
CA ALA A 534 -7.77 -11.28 3.08
C ALA A 534 -6.92 -10.23 2.32
N ARG A 535 -7.57 -9.35 1.58
CA ARG A 535 -6.99 -8.02 1.40
C ARG A 535 -6.85 -7.35 2.75
N GLY A 536 -5.87 -6.47 2.88
CA GLY A 536 -5.77 -5.61 4.05
C GLY A 536 -6.90 -4.58 4.11
N ILE A 537 -6.84 -3.72 5.08
CA ILE A 537 -7.75 -2.58 5.26
C ILE A 537 -7.52 -1.56 4.12
N ARG A 538 -8.52 -0.73 3.81
CA ARG A 538 -8.35 0.32 2.81
C ARG A 538 -7.22 1.27 3.18
N ILE A 539 -6.48 1.66 2.16
CA ILE A 539 -5.36 2.61 2.23
C ILE A 539 -5.62 3.82 1.33
N PRO A 540 -5.05 4.99 1.62
CA PRO A 540 -5.15 6.14 0.74
C PRO A 540 -4.44 5.92 -0.60
N LEU A 541 -5.01 6.46 -1.69
CA LEU A 541 -4.34 6.51 -2.98
C LEU A 541 -4.75 7.77 -3.76
N LEU A 542 -3.73 8.51 -4.20
CA LEU A 542 -3.90 9.70 -5.03
C LEU A 542 -3.12 9.59 -6.33
N VAL A 543 -3.65 10.18 -7.40
CA VAL A 543 -2.95 10.27 -8.70
C VAL A 543 -2.82 11.72 -9.12
N ILE A 544 -1.58 12.18 -9.28
CA ILE A 544 -1.20 13.53 -9.64
C ILE A 544 -0.49 13.50 -11.00
N SER A 545 -0.99 14.24 -11.98
CA SER A 545 -0.40 14.26 -13.31
C SER A 545 -0.88 15.51 -14.08
N PRO A 546 -0.12 16.02 -15.04
CA PRO A 546 -0.65 17.03 -15.99
C PRO A 546 -1.84 16.49 -16.79
N PHE A 547 -2.03 15.19 -16.85
CA PHE A 547 -3.13 14.55 -17.58
C PHE A 547 -4.24 14.04 -16.66
N ALA A 548 -4.12 14.25 -15.36
CA ALA A 548 -5.13 13.83 -14.41
C ALA A 548 -6.45 14.60 -14.57
N ARG A 549 -7.53 14.02 -14.09
CA ARG A 549 -8.78 14.72 -13.80
C ARG A 549 -8.57 15.61 -12.58
N THR A 550 -9.43 16.60 -12.42
CA THR A 550 -9.39 17.53 -11.28
C THR A 550 -10.62 17.37 -10.40
N HIS A 551 -10.44 17.46 -9.09
CA HIS A 551 -11.52 17.38 -8.09
C HIS A 551 -12.36 16.09 -8.24
N VAL A 552 -11.72 14.95 -8.32
CA VAL A 552 -12.40 13.68 -8.60
C VAL A 552 -12.13 12.68 -7.51
N VAL A 553 -13.20 12.07 -7.02
CA VAL A 553 -13.15 10.85 -6.23
C VAL A 553 -13.48 9.67 -7.15
N SER A 554 -12.57 8.70 -7.23
CA SER A 554 -12.78 7.44 -7.95
C SER A 554 -13.15 6.35 -6.96
N HIS A 555 -14.22 5.62 -7.25
CA HIS A 555 -14.65 4.46 -6.46
C HIS A 555 -14.16 3.12 -7.05
N ALA A 556 -13.14 3.16 -7.93
CA ALA A 556 -12.54 1.95 -8.48
C ALA A 556 -11.97 1.09 -7.35
N GLU A 557 -12.35 -0.18 -7.34
CA GLU A 557 -11.87 -1.13 -6.34
C GLU A 557 -10.53 -1.72 -6.77
N GLY A 558 -9.56 -1.75 -5.88
CA GLY A 558 -8.25 -2.34 -6.16
C GLY A 558 -7.41 -2.56 -4.91
N ASP A 559 -6.17 -2.92 -5.15
CA ASP A 559 -5.10 -2.98 -4.17
C ASP A 559 -3.78 -2.56 -4.87
N HIS A 560 -2.61 -2.87 -4.32
CA HIS A 560 -1.34 -2.55 -4.99
C HIS A 560 -1.26 -3.10 -6.42
N ASN A 561 -1.98 -4.18 -6.74
CA ASN A 561 -2.07 -4.67 -8.12
C ASN A 561 -2.71 -3.65 -9.08
N ALA A 562 -3.57 -2.74 -8.61
CA ALA A 562 -4.12 -1.67 -9.44
C ALA A 562 -3.03 -0.68 -9.90
N VAL A 563 -2.02 -0.44 -9.04
CA VAL A 563 -0.82 0.32 -9.42
C VAL A 563 -0.06 -0.45 -10.50
N ILE A 564 0.22 -1.73 -10.26
CA ILE A 564 0.96 -2.59 -11.22
C ILE A 564 0.23 -2.65 -12.57
N GLU A 565 -1.08 -2.86 -12.58
CA GLU A 565 -1.88 -2.86 -13.81
C GLU A 565 -1.77 -1.53 -14.57
N THR A 566 -1.77 -0.42 -13.83
CA THR A 566 -1.57 0.91 -14.43
C THR A 566 -0.17 1.06 -15.02
N LEU A 567 0.86 0.55 -14.35
CA LEU A 567 2.23 0.51 -14.89
C LEU A 567 2.30 -0.36 -16.15
N ASN A 568 1.68 -1.53 -16.12
CA ASN A 568 1.58 -2.40 -17.30
C ASN A 568 0.92 -1.67 -18.48
N ALA A 569 -0.17 -0.94 -18.21
CA ALA A 569 -0.86 -0.15 -19.22
C ALA A 569 0.03 0.96 -19.81
N ILE A 570 0.75 1.71 -18.97
CA ILE A 570 1.61 2.84 -19.40
C ILE A 570 2.83 2.35 -20.17
N PHE A 571 3.51 1.30 -19.71
CA PHE A 571 4.76 0.83 -20.32
C PHE A 571 4.56 -0.31 -21.31
N GLY A 572 3.34 -0.84 -21.45
CA GLY A 572 3.04 -1.97 -22.34
C GLY A 572 3.69 -3.27 -21.88
N LEU A 573 3.75 -3.47 -20.57
CA LEU A 573 4.33 -4.66 -19.96
C LEU A 573 3.35 -5.83 -20.00
N PRO A 574 3.83 -7.07 -20.03
CA PRO A 574 2.99 -8.22 -19.75
C PRO A 574 2.53 -8.15 -18.30
N PRO A 575 1.28 -8.48 -17.99
CA PRO A 575 0.84 -8.67 -16.61
C PRO A 575 1.70 -9.75 -15.92
N LEU A 576 2.04 -9.53 -14.65
CA LEU A 576 2.77 -10.51 -13.85
C LEU A 576 2.03 -11.85 -13.81
N SER A 577 0.71 -11.80 -13.61
CA SER A 577 -0.18 -12.98 -13.61
C SER A 577 -0.19 -13.76 -14.94
N SER A 578 0.37 -13.23 -16.01
CA SER A 578 0.46 -13.89 -17.33
C SER A 578 1.83 -14.49 -17.61
N LEU A 579 2.79 -14.32 -16.72
CA LEU A 579 4.12 -14.89 -16.86
C LEU A 579 4.06 -16.43 -16.73
N PRO A 580 4.99 -17.18 -17.30
CA PRO A 580 4.89 -18.63 -17.41
C PRO A 580 4.65 -19.38 -16.10
N ASP A 581 5.36 -19.03 -15.04
CA ASP A 581 5.22 -19.65 -13.73
C ASP A 581 3.90 -19.30 -13.07
N GLU A 582 3.52 -18.03 -13.07
CA GLU A 582 2.25 -17.55 -12.53
C GLU A 582 1.05 -18.10 -13.29
N ALA A 583 1.14 -18.13 -14.63
CA ALA A 583 0.11 -18.73 -15.46
C ALA A 583 -0.01 -20.24 -15.20
N GLN A 584 1.08 -20.91 -14.89
CA GLN A 584 1.07 -22.32 -14.51
C GLN A 584 0.42 -22.52 -13.14
N ALA A 585 0.74 -21.70 -12.14
CA ALA A 585 0.12 -21.71 -10.82
C ALA A 585 -1.39 -21.46 -10.90
N LEU A 586 -1.80 -20.45 -11.67
CA LEU A 586 -3.20 -20.16 -11.92
C LEU A 586 -3.93 -21.31 -12.62
N ALA A 587 -3.30 -21.98 -13.60
CA ALA A 587 -3.87 -23.11 -14.31
C ALA A 587 -3.96 -24.37 -13.46
N ALA A 588 -3.01 -24.59 -12.57
CA ALA A 588 -3.07 -25.66 -11.58
C ALA A 588 -4.25 -25.44 -10.60
N GLY A 589 -4.65 -24.21 -10.46
CA GLY A 589 -5.87 -23.83 -9.77
C GLY A 589 -5.75 -23.87 -8.27
N ASP A 590 -4.54 -24.07 -7.70
CA ASP A 590 -4.50 -24.24 -6.29
C ASP A 590 -3.12 -24.33 -5.66
N SER A 591 -2.96 -23.63 -4.57
CA SER A 591 -2.07 -24.13 -3.54
C SER A 591 -2.81 -25.20 -2.72
N PRO A 592 -2.44 -26.48 -2.74
CA PRO A 592 -3.05 -27.50 -1.90
C PRO A 592 -3.03 -27.14 -0.42
N ALA A 593 -2.12 -26.27 -0.01
CA ALA A 593 -2.05 -25.73 1.34
C ALA A 593 -3.35 -25.05 1.78
N PHE A 594 -4.02 -24.36 0.89
CA PHE A 594 -5.21 -23.57 1.23
C PHE A 594 -6.54 -24.33 1.09
N ASN A 595 -6.56 -25.42 0.35
CA ASN A 595 -7.78 -26.20 0.12
C ASN A 595 -8.37 -26.86 1.35
N GLN A 596 -7.59 -27.05 2.37
CA GLN A 596 -7.99 -27.78 3.57
C GLN A 596 -8.35 -26.85 4.74
N TYR A 597 -8.16 -25.54 4.60
CA TYR A 597 -8.37 -24.57 5.65
C TYR A 597 -9.60 -23.71 5.38
N GLY A 598 -10.24 -23.27 6.45
CA GLY A 598 -11.39 -22.38 6.37
C GLY A 598 -12.72 -23.01 6.03
N PRO A 599 -13.81 -22.23 6.01
CA PRO A 599 -15.14 -22.68 5.70
C PRO A 599 -15.29 -23.14 4.25
N ALA A 600 -16.10 -24.17 4.01
CA ALA A 600 -16.38 -24.63 2.65
C ALA A 600 -16.96 -23.48 1.79
N GLY A 601 -16.40 -23.26 0.63
CA GLY A 601 -16.79 -22.18 -0.30
C GLY A 601 -15.89 -20.94 -0.27
N PHE A 602 -14.97 -20.84 0.68
CA PHE A 602 -13.96 -19.80 0.75
C PHE A 602 -12.58 -20.33 0.34
N GLN A 603 -12.53 -20.97 -0.76
CA GLN A 603 -11.28 -21.54 -1.26
C GLN A 603 -10.90 -20.80 -2.52
N GLN A 604 -10.24 -19.67 -2.35
CA GLN A 604 -9.54 -19.08 -3.47
C GLN A 604 -8.28 -19.92 -3.71
N LYS A 605 -8.09 -20.25 -4.94
CA LYS A 605 -7.12 -21.24 -5.37
C LYS A 605 -5.81 -20.63 -5.86
N TYR A 606 -5.77 -19.33 -5.96
CA TYR A 606 -4.63 -18.59 -6.47
C TYR A 606 -4.53 -17.26 -5.73
N LEU A 607 -3.45 -17.04 -5.05
CA LEU A 607 -3.15 -15.83 -4.28
C LEU A 607 -2.05 -14.98 -4.94
N GLY A 608 -1.57 -15.36 -6.10
CA GLY A 608 -0.59 -14.61 -6.86
C GLY A 608 -1.12 -13.27 -7.40
N PRO A 609 -0.36 -12.61 -8.29
CA PRO A 609 -0.69 -11.27 -8.79
C PRO A 609 -2.08 -11.20 -9.43
N ARG A 610 -2.78 -10.11 -9.19
CA ARG A 610 -4.11 -9.82 -9.75
C ARG A 610 -4.08 -8.56 -10.60
N ASP A 611 -3.03 -8.38 -11.34
CA ASP A 611 -2.70 -7.21 -12.16
C ASP A 611 -3.32 -7.24 -13.56
N THR A 612 -4.47 -7.87 -13.69
CA THR A 612 -5.35 -7.82 -14.85
C THR A 612 -6.73 -7.41 -14.40
N ASN A 613 -7.48 -6.76 -15.29
CA ASN A 613 -8.87 -6.41 -15.02
C ASN A 613 -9.65 -7.63 -14.55
N SER A 614 -9.74 -7.79 -13.27
CA SER A 614 -10.46 -8.84 -12.59
C SER A 614 -11.73 -8.25 -11.95
N PRO A 615 -12.69 -9.06 -11.52
CA PRO A 615 -13.87 -8.54 -10.82
C PRO A 615 -13.56 -7.81 -9.52
N ILE A 616 -12.32 -7.87 -9.03
CA ILE A 616 -11.91 -7.32 -7.75
C ILE A 616 -10.73 -6.35 -7.85
N THR A 617 -10.18 -6.13 -9.04
CA THR A 617 -9.09 -5.16 -9.23
C THR A 617 -9.35 -4.39 -10.52
N ASP A 618 -9.47 -3.08 -10.41
CA ASP A 618 -9.50 -2.12 -11.49
C ASP A 618 -8.18 -1.34 -11.51
N SER A 619 -7.77 -0.94 -12.69
CA SER A 619 -6.62 -0.04 -12.84
C SER A 619 -6.92 1.38 -12.35
N LEU A 620 -5.87 2.19 -12.19
CA LEU A 620 -6.01 3.61 -11.85
C LEU A 620 -6.28 4.50 -13.07
N LEU A 621 -6.63 3.94 -14.22
CA LEU A 621 -6.80 4.70 -15.48
C LEU A 621 -7.94 5.72 -15.41
N SER A 622 -8.92 5.51 -14.53
CA SER A 622 -10.00 6.46 -14.27
C SER A 622 -9.54 7.81 -13.72
N ALA A 623 -8.31 7.89 -13.19
CA ALA A 623 -7.72 9.16 -12.76
C ALA A 623 -7.37 10.10 -13.91
N PHE A 624 -7.22 9.59 -15.12
CA PHE A 624 -6.73 10.37 -16.25
C PHE A 624 -7.84 10.86 -17.17
N SER A 625 -7.67 12.07 -17.69
CA SER A 625 -8.61 12.72 -18.61
C SER A 625 -8.31 12.36 -20.07
N PRO A 626 -9.20 11.67 -20.76
CA PRO A 626 -9.04 11.44 -22.21
C PRO A 626 -8.86 12.72 -23.00
N GLN A 627 -9.55 13.81 -22.66
CA GLN A 627 -9.43 15.09 -23.37
C GLN A 627 -8.02 15.69 -23.23
N ARG A 628 -7.43 15.63 -22.04
CA ARG A 628 -6.05 16.10 -21.83
C ARG A 628 -5.04 15.22 -22.57
N LEU A 629 -5.23 13.92 -22.51
CA LEU A 629 -4.37 12.96 -23.23
C LEU A 629 -4.41 13.16 -24.75
N ARG A 630 -5.57 13.50 -25.31
CA ARG A 630 -5.72 13.82 -26.74
C ARG A 630 -5.30 15.23 -27.11
N GLY A 631 -5.04 16.10 -26.14
CA GLY A 631 -4.75 17.51 -26.37
C GLY A 631 -5.99 18.37 -26.69
N GLU A 632 -7.17 17.86 -26.42
CA GLU A 632 -8.46 18.57 -26.57
C GLU A 632 -8.70 19.56 -25.42
N ALA A 633 -8.08 19.29 -24.28
CA ALA A 633 -7.99 20.18 -23.14
C ALA A 633 -6.52 20.40 -22.74
N PRO A 634 -6.17 21.53 -22.15
CA PRO A 634 -4.79 21.81 -21.76
C PRO A 634 -4.35 20.86 -20.62
N PRO A 635 -3.08 20.44 -20.60
CA PRO A 635 -2.54 19.72 -19.46
C PRO A 635 -2.55 20.63 -18.21
N LEU A 636 -2.64 20.02 -17.04
CA LEU A 636 -2.60 20.75 -15.77
C LEU A 636 -1.21 21.37 -15.58
N PRO A 637 -1.15 22.65 -15.17
CA PRO A 637 0.13 23.30 -14.92
C PRO A 637 0.77 22.78 -13.63
N ALA A 638 2.08 22.77 -13.59
CA ALA A 638 2.87 22.37 -12.42
C ALA A 638 2.47 23.12 -11.13
N SER A 639 2.01 24.38 -11.27
CA SER A 639 1.57 25.19 -10.13
C SER A 639 0.37 24.64 -9.35
N LEU A 640 -0.39 23.71 -9.93
CA LEU A 640 -1.43 23.00 -9.19
C LEU A 640 -0.88 21.93 -8.27
N ALA A 641 0.25 21.33 -8.64
CA ALA A 641 0.91 20.30 -7.86
C ALA A 641 1.93 20.87 -6.85
N THR A 642 2.46 22.08 -7.09
CA THR A 642 3.46 22.65 -6.19
C THR A 642 2.83 23.25 -4.94
N ILE A 643 3.50 23.01 -3.82
CA ILE A 643 3.28 23.72 -2.56
C ILE A 643 4.47 24.66 -2.36
N PRO A 644 4.25 25.95 -2.02
CA PRO A 644 5.34 26.89 -1.85
C PRO A 644 6.38 26.39 -0.84
N SER A 645 7.66 26.40 -1.21
CA SER A 645 8.73 25.89 -0.34
C SER A 645 8.72 26.54 1.06
N ALA A 646 8.44 27.83 1.15
CA ALA A 646 8.32 28.51 2.43
C ALA A 646 7.18 27.94 3.30
N MET A 647 6.11 27.43 2.69
CA MET A 647 5.02 26.77 3.41
C MET A 647 5.46 25.37 3.86
N VAL A 648 6.11 24.62 2.99
CA VAL A 648 6.66 23.29 3.34
C VAL A 648 7.62 23.39 4.52
N GLU A 649 8.49 24.38 4.54
CA GLU A 649 9.50 24.56 5.60
C GLU A 649 8.89 25.08 6.93
N SER A 650 7.79 25.83 6.87
CA SER A 650 7.18 26.44 8.06
C SER A 650 5.98 25.67 8.61
N PHE A 651 5.41 24.80 7.82
CA PHE A 651 4.14 24.15 8.13
C PHE A 651 4.16 23.32 9.41
N PRO A 652 5.22 22.59 9.76
CA PRO A 652 5.31 21.90 11.03
C PRO A 652 5.03 22.74 12.28
N HIS A 653 5.00 24.06 12.13
CA HIS A 653 4.71 25.01 13.21
C HIS A 653 3.27 25.57 13.18
N ASP A 654 2.44 25.10 12.25
CA ASP A 654 1.05 25.54 12.14
C ASP A 654 0.20 24.88 13.22
N GLY A 655 -0.19 25.62 14.21
CA GLY A 655 -0.87 25.12 15.40
C GLY A 655 -2.35 24.74 15.20
N GLY A 656 -2.77 24.24 14.02
CA GLY A 656 -4.10 23.70 13.80
C GLY A 656 -5.01 24.51 12.89
N ASP A 657 -4.43 25.32 12.04
CA ASP A 657 -5.15 26.09 11.00
C ASP A 657 -4.94 25.49 9.59
N GLY A 658 -4.56 24.23 9.46
CA GLY A 658 -4.19 23.60 8.20
C GLY A 658 -5.28 23.67 7.14
N CYS A 659 -6.52 23.37 7.48
CA CYS A 659 -7.66 23.50 6.58
C CYS A 659 -7.80 24.92 6.05
N LYS A 660 -7.67 25.91 6.91
CA LYS A 660 -7.76 27.33 6.54
C LYS A 660 -6.60 27.76 5.62
N VAL A 661 -5.41 27.23 5.85
CA VAL A 661 -4.22 27.51 5.02
C VAL A 661 -4.47 27.09 3.57
N ILE A 662 -5.10 25.96 3.37
CA ILE A 662 -5.44 25.45 2.04
C ILE A 662 -6.82 25.89 1.54
N GLY A 663 -7.54 26.72 2.32
CA GLY A 663 -8.85 27.23 1.96
C GLY A 663 -9.99 26.21 2.04
N MET A 664 -9.83 25.17 2.85
CA MET A 664 -10.88 24.19 3.13
C MET A 664 -11.53 24.44 4.51
N THR A 665 -12.63 23.78 4.75
CA THR A 665 -13.31 23.77 6.03
C THR A 665 -12.96 22.48 6.76
N PRO A 666 -12.57 22.56 8.04
CA PRO A 666 -12.35 21.36 8.83
C PRO A 666 -13.63 20.54 8.94
N THR A 667 -13.47 19.25 9.26
CA THR A 667 -14.59 18.35 9.55
C THR A 667 -15.52 18.99 10.58
N ASP A 668 -16.81 18.96 10.33
CA ASP A 668 -17.80 19.62 11.17
C ASP A 668 -17.76 19.07 12.61
N ALA A 669 -17.46 19.97 13.55
CA ALA A 669 -17.46 19.65 14.98
C ALA A 669 -18.87 19.22 15.51
N SER A 670 -19.93 19.36 14.70
CA SER A 670 -21.25 18.80 14.99
C SER A 670 -21.37 17.30 14.76
N LEU A 671 -20.36 16.68 14.12
CA LEU A 671 -20.33 15.23 14.02
C LEU A 671 -20.30 14.58 15.40
N PRO A 672 -20.96 13.42 15.55
CA PRO A 672 -21.56 13.03 16.84
C PRO A 672 -20.57 12.69 17.94
N ASN A 673 -19.30 12.70 17.70
CA ASN A 673 -18.35 12.14 18.65
C ASN A 673 -17.29 13.14 19.08
N SER A 674 -17.46 13.60 20.31
CA SER A 674 -16.44 14.39 20.99
C SER A 674 -15.23 13.52 21.34
N ILE A 675 -14.07 14.14 21.36
CA ILE A 675 -12.82 13.53 21.83
C ILE A 675 -13.06 12.98 23.25
N PRO A 676 -12.75 11.70 23.52
CA PRO A 676 -12.91 11.14 24.84
C PRO A 676 -12.11 11.90 25.90
N ALA A 677 -12.69 12.11 27.07
CA ALA A 677 -11.96 12.73 28.17
C ALA A 677 -10.67 11.95 28.47
N ASN A 678 -9.59 12.68 28.72
CA ASN A 678 -8.26 12.11 28.96
C ASN A 678 -7.72 11.23 27.81
N PHE A 679 -8.14 11.50 26.59
CA PHE A 679 -7.54 10.84 25.43
C PHE A 679 -6.05 11.17 25.32
N ASN A 680 -5.25 10.19 24.91
CA ASN A 680 -3.82 10.31 24.76
C ASN A 680 -3.35 9.57 23.51
N THR A 681 -2.62 10.23 22.65
CA THR A 681 -2.04 9.66 21.42
C THR A 681 -0.74 8.89 21.66
N LEU A 682 -0.14 8.96 22.87
CA LEU A 682 1.16 8.39 23.20
C LEU A 682 1.12 7.52 24.47
N PRO A 683 0.26 6.52 24.53
CA PRO A 683 0.11 5.75 25.77
C PRO A 683 1.35 4.92 26.14
N SER A 684 2.13 4.46 25.17
CA SER A 684 3.30 3.61 25.42
C SER A 684 4.52 4.37 25.99
N THR A 685 4.61 5.68 25.71
CA THR A 685 5.75 6.52 26.08
C THR A 685 5.51 7.34 27.35
N LEU A 686 4.28 7.40 27.83
CA LEU A 686 3.96 8.15 29.04
C LEU A 686 4.13 7.30 30.28
N PRO A 687 4.51 7.93 31.44
CA PRO A 687 4.45 7.25 32.74
C PRO A 687 3.04 6.70 32.95
N ALA A 688 2.97 5.56 33.62
CA ALA A 688 1.70 4.93 33.94
C ALA A 688 0.72 5.96 34.53
N TYR A 689 -0.48 6.01 33.95
CA TYR A 689 -1.56 6.84 34.49
C TYR A 689 -1.87 6.38 35.90
N ASN A 690 -1.73 7.26 36.89
CA ASN A 690 -2.12 7.04 38.26
C ASN A 690 -3.60 7.31 38.47
#